data_1dc6f4f60f24494196d8ec2ce5ffb7c1
#
_entry.id   1dc6f4f60f24494196d8ec2ce5ffb7c1
#
_cell.length_a   1.000
_cell.length_b   1.000
_cell.length_c   1.000
_cell.angle_alpha   90.00
_cell.angle_beta   90.00
_cell.angle_gamma   90.00
#
_symmetry.space_group_name_H-M   'P 1'
#
loop_
_entity.id
_entity.type
_entity.pdbx_description
1 polymer ?
#
loop_
_entity_poly.entity_id
_entity_poly.type
_entity_poly.pdbx_seq_one_letter_code
_entity_poly.pdbx_strand_id
1 'polypeptide(L)'
;MTRFMTRFGTMGAAALAVLLTSAVDATAQMPTATPEQRTAGTQVTEIRFATEELVVRRDETVTLEATLFDAEGNPVEGAIALIFARGGLSPSLSILSGPSIELTGQQPGSGSLIAAIMVPESDGSMFGLAGVRQLATLPVTVLDHPAASIELDDLSHTPYTGTSLQMSGTVMTDRGAKHTTASISWRSSDPSVAAVTGSGILTGLAAGTVTVSASTENGITADATISVVENPVRSISMTPGTASTRTGDVVEFDIVARDVEGRAVTDIALDLAVSGLEGNGGFVFDDGTFVAEETGAYRVLASTGPASAAAIVEVSARQGPVAVELVAHGPRADVATSDLWVFEGRDGEDYAYTGTHAQGGGQRMFVWRVTDPTNPVLVDSVVVDARVVNDVKVSDDASWAIITRENASTRRNGIVVLDLEDPAHPTVMAEMTDGLTGGIHNVWIMGDIVYAVNDGTNAMNIIDMSDPANPQHAGRWELRPGETNKSLHDVWAENGYAYLSYWDDGLVILDVGAGSHGGTPTEPQFVSSISYPQGNTHVAWRNRDYVFLGDEIGTADGMRGFIHVIDVSDVENPREVAKYDLPEAGAHNVWVEDDVLYIAYYQGGVRIVDVSGTLRGDLYRQGRELGFFRTRAAEGQGLQANSANAWGAQLFKGHLFVSDMTSGLWVVKHAQPRPITF
;
A
#
# COMPACT_ATOMS: atom_id res chain seq x y z
N MET A 1 -8.73 -9.69 47.70
CA MET A 1 -7.51 -8.92 47.94
C MET A 1 -6.32 -9.87 47.85
N THR A 2 -5.29 -9.42 47.12
CA THR A 2 -3.97 -10.06 46.98
C THR A 2 -3.91 -11.27 46.05
N ARG A 3 -3.53 -10.98 44.77
CA ARG A 3 -2.67 -11.75 43.85
C ARG A 3 -3.05 -11.48 42.38
N PHE A 4 -2.63 -10.32 41.85
CA PHE A 4 -2.48 -10.10 40.43
C PHE A 4 -1.40 -9.00 40.24
N MET A 5 -0.18 -9.38 40.48
CA MET A 5 1.00 -8.63 40.02
C MET A 5 2.11 -9.66 39.85
N THR A 6 2.39 -9.98 38.61
CA THR A 6 3.69 -10.41 38.06
C THR A 6 3.46 -11.18 36.76
N ARG A 7 3.44 -10.46 35.65
CA ARG A 7 3.76 -10.94 34.27
C ARG A 7 3.65 -9.80 33.25
N PHE A 8 4.41 -8.74 33.46
CA PHE A 8 4.66 -7.71 32.45
C PHE A 8 6.17 -7.44 32.39
N GLY A 9 6.94 -8.39 31.92
CA GLY A 9 8.39 -8.23 31.92
C GLY A 9 9.14 -8.73 30.68
N THR A 10 8.47 -9.30 29.68
CA THR A 10 9.17 -9.90 28.53
C THR A 10 8.52 -9.66 27.16
N MET A 11 7.48 -8.86 27.06
CA MET A 11 6.87 -8.50 25.75
C MET A 11 7.43 -7.21 25.11
N GLY A 12 8.17 -6.39 25.85
CA GLY A 12 8.60 -5.08 25.34
C GLY A 12 9.70 -5.10 24.28
N ALA A 13 10.57 -6.10 24.27
CA ALA A 13 11.73 -6.10 23.38
C ALA A 13 11.41 -6.64 21.95
N ALA A 14 10.46 -7.56 21.83
CA ALA A 14 10.06 -8.12 20.53
C ALA A 14 9.12 -7.14 19.77
N ALA A 15 8.25 -6.42 20.47
CA ALA A 15 7.38 -5.41 19.88
C ALA A 15 8.18 -4.20 19.34
N LEU A 16 9.26 -3.82 20.01
CA LEU A 16 10.10 -2.69 19.59
C LEU A 16 10.98 -3.03 18.38
N ALA A 17 11.45 -4.26 18.23
CA ALA A 17 12.22 -4.69 17.07
C ALA A 17 11.39 -4.68 15.76
N VAL A 18 10.09 -4.97 15.85
CA VAL A 18 9.17 -4.93 14.70
C VAL A 18 8.66 -3.50 14.44
N LEU A 19 8.57 -2.66 15.48
CA LEU A 19 8.27 -1.23 15.37
C LEU A 19 9.37 -0.45 14.62
N LEU A 20 10.59 -0.96 14.62
CA LEU A 20 11.73 -0.37 13.92
C LEU A 20 11.81 -0.80 12.45
N THR A 21 11.19 -1.91 12.05
CA THR A 21 11.19 -2.34 10.64
C THR A 21 10.28 -1.52 9.76
N SER A 22 9.15 -1.02 10.26
CA SER A 22 8.26 -0.12 9.52
C SER A 22 8.67 1.36 9.54
N ALA A 23 9.59 1.75 10.43
CA ALA A 23 10.16 3.10 10.48
C ALA A 23 11.57 3.17 9.87
N VAL A 24 12.18 2.03 9.54
CA VAL A 24 13.57 1.98 9.04
C VAL A 24 13.66 2.29 7.55
N ASP A 25 12.61 2.09 6.80
CA ASP A 25 12.61 2.45 5.36
C ASP A 25 12.47 3.97 5.12
N ALA A 26 12.02 4.74 6.12
CA ALA A 26 12.01 6.21 6.10
C ALA A 26 13.30 6.85 6.61
N THR A 27 14.34 6.10 6.95
CA THR A 27 15.58 6.66 7.50
C THR A 27 16.65 6.91 6.45
N ALA A 28 16.52 7.98 5.72
CA ALA A 28 17.71 8.69 5.25
C ALA A 28 18.58 9.02 6.46
N GLN A 29 19.63 8.22 6.71
CA GLN A 29 20.68 8.45 7.69
C GLN A 29 20.26 8.43 9.17
N MET A 30 20.26 7.25 9.80
CA MET A 30 20.43 7.23 11.25
C MET A 30 21.79 7.87 11.60
N PRO A 31 21.83 8.98 12.33
CA PRO A 31 23.10 9.52 12.79
C PRO A 31 23.74 8.49 13.73
N THR A 32 24.95 8.10 13.41
CA THR A 32 25.72 7.22 14.29
C THR A 32 26.05 7.97 15.57
N ALA A 33 25.46 7.54 16.68
CA ALA A 33 25.83 8.06 18.00
C ALA A 33 27.34 7.90 18.22
N THR A 34 28.00 8.92 18.76
CA THR A 34 29.41 8.81 19.12
C THR A 34 29.60 7.78 20.25
N PRO A 35 30.79 7.23 20.44
CA PRO A 35 31.07 6.33 21.57
C PRO A 35 30.71 6.95 22.94
N GLU A 36 30.91 8.25 23.11
CA GLU A 36 30.54 8.97 24.31
C GLU A 36 29.04 9.05 24.50
N GLN A 37 28.29 9.36 23.46
CA GLN A 37 26.82 9.40 23.47
C GLN A 37 26.22 8.03 23.79
N ARG A 38 26.77 6.93 23.23
CA ARG A 38 26.35 5.57 23.57
C ARG A 38 26.63 5.24 25.03
N THR A 39 27.79 5.62 25.54
CA THR A 39 28.15 5.41 26.95
C THR A 39 27.22 6.18 27.88
N ALA A 40 26.91 7.44 27.60
CA ALA A 40 25.92 8.21 28.35
C ALA A 40 24.52 7.57 28.27
N GLY A 41 24.12 7.03 27.09
CA GLY A 41 22.86 6.34 26.89
C GLY A 41 22.66 5.12 27.80
N THR A 42 23.74 4.43 28.25
CA THR A 42 23.63 3.30 29.17
C THR A 42 23.16 3.69 30.57
N GLN A 43 23.33 4.94 30.95
CA GLN A 43 22.93 5.49 32.25
C GLN A 43 21.44 5.90 32.26
N VAL A 44 20.83 6.13 31.10
CA VAL A 44 19.45 6.60 31.02
C VAL A 44 18.50 5.45 31.37
N THR A 45 17.62 5.70 32.33
CA THR A 45 16.60 4.73 32.77
C THR A 45 15.17 5.22 32.52
N GLU A 46 15.00 6.54 32.34
CA GLU A 46 13.71 7.17 32.13
C GLU A 46 13.84 8.36 31.17
N ILE A 47 12.81 8.59 30.35
CA ILE A 47 12.63 9.79 29.54
C ILE A 47 11.30 10.42 29.95
N ARG A 48 11.30 11.71 30.24
CA ARG A 48 10.09 12.48 30.57
C ARG A 48 9.89 13.58 29.56
N PHE A 49 8.71 13.58 28.96
CA PHE A 49 8.22 14.70 28.16
C PHE A 49 7.67 15.81 29.10
N ALA A 50 7.75 17.05 28.69
CA ALA A 50 7.23 18.18 29.45
C ALA A 50 5.70 18.23 29.53
N THR A 51 5.02 17.39 28.76
CA THR A 51 3.55 17.24 28.72
C THR A 51 3.16 15.76 28.80
N GLU A 52 1.92 15.49 29.22
CA GLU A 52 1.34 14.14 29.24
C GLU A 52 0.62 13.77 27.92
N GLU A 53 0.34 14.77 27.07
CA GLU A 53 -0.29 14.66 25.78
C GLU A 53 0.24 15.76 24.85
N LEU A 54 0.39 15.48 23.57
CA LEU A 54 0.70 16.47 22.54
C LEU A 54 -0.50 16.67 21.62
N VAL A 55 -1.04 17.88 21.60
CA VAL A 55 -2.08 18.30 20.65
C VAL A 55 -1.49 19.36 19.74
N VAL A 56 -1.53 19.13 18.43
CA VAL A 56 -0.99 20.04 17.41
C VAL A 56 -1.99 20.12 16.24
N ARG A 57 -2.04 21.25 15.54
CA ARG A 57 -2.82 21.36 14.32
C ARG A 57 -2.00 20.97 13.10
N ARG A 58 -2.68 20.60 12.04
CA ARG A 58 -2.08 20.44 10.72
C ARG A 58 -1.31 21.71 10.36
N ASP A 59 -0.11 21.56 9.79
CA ASP A 59 0.84 22.62 9.39
C ASP A 59 1.37 23.47 10.56
N GLU A 60 1.06 23.13 11.81
CA GLU A 60 1.61 23.79 13.00
C GLU A 60 2.87 23.06 13.45
N THR A 61 3.94 23.81 13.70
CA THR A 61 5.18 23.29 14.29
C THR A 61 5.22 23.62 15.77
N VAL A 62 5.48 22.63 16.59
CA VAL A 62 5.60 22.76 18.04
C VAL A 62 6.96 22.27 18.51
N THR A 63 7.46 22.90 19.56
CA THR A 63 8.69 22.48 20.26
C THR A 63 8.29 21.60 21.44
N LEU A 64 8.69 20.34 21.45
CA LEU A 64 8.47 19.41 22.54
C LEU A 64 9.74 19.25 23.35
N GLU A 65 9.66 19.59 24.64
CA GLU A 65 10.77 19.40 25.59
C GLU A 65 10.72 17.97 26.16
N ALA A 66 11.91 17.37 26.31
CA ALA A 66 12.09 16.07 26.94
C ALA A 66 13.42 16.02 27.69
N THR A 67 13.45 15.32 28.82
CA THR A 67 14.63 15.16 29.66
C THR A 67 14.89 13.68 29.92
N LEU A 68 16.17 13.30 29.84
CA LEU A 68 16.66 11.94 30.11
C LEU A 68 17.17 11.87 31.54
N PHE A 69 16.80 10.83 32.30
CA PHE A 69 17.16 10.64 33.70
C PHE A 69 17.87 9.31 33.96
N ASP A 70 18.79 9.31 34.94
CA ASP A 70 19.39 8.10 35.50
C ASP A 70 18.47 7.40 36.52
N ALA A 71 18.96 6.33 37.14
CA ALA A 71 18.20 5.55 38.14
C ALA A 71 18.00 6.34 39.47
N GLU A 72 18.82 7.33 39.74
CA GLU A 72 18.77 8.21 40.89
C GLU A 72 17.91 9.46 40.66
N GLY A 73 17.41 9.63 39.40
CA GLY A 73 16.55 10.74 39.00
C GLY A 73 17.33 12.04 38.66
N ASN A 74 18.62 11.96 38.37
CA ASN A 74 19.40 13.09 37.90
C ASN A 74 19.36 13.15 36.35
N PRO A 75 19.38 14.38 35.76
CA PRO A 75 19.48 14.51 34.30
C PRO A 75 20.80 13.93 33.76
N VAL A 76 20.71 13.17 32.66
CA VAL A 76 21.87 12.62 31.97
C VAL A 76 22.21 13.50 30.76
N GLU A 77 23.33 14.21 30.84
CA GLU A 77 23.82 15.04 29.75
C GLU A 77 24.63 14.21 28.72
N GLY A 78 24.57 14.63 27.46
CA GLY A 78 25.31 14.02 26.35
C GLY A 78 24.76 12.69 25.83
N ALA A 79 23.73 12.13 26.46
CA ALA A 79 22.98 11.00 25.87
C ALA A 79 22.06 11.48 24.75
N ILE A 80 21.76 10.59 23.82
CA ILE A 80 20.78 10.84 22.76
C ILE A 80 19.62 9.85 22.87
N ALA A 81 18.42 10.31 22.55
CA ALA A 81 17.25 9.44 22.39
C ALA A 81 16.71 9.51 20.98
N LEU A 82 16.18 8.39 20.50
CA LEU A 82 15.40 8.31 19.27
C LEU A 82 13.94 8.58 19.63
N ILE A 83 13.30 9.47 18.88
CA ILE A 83 11.89 9.79 19.01
C ILE A 83 11.19 9.34 17.72
N PHE A 84 10.37 8.33 17.83
CA PHE A 84 9.55 7.83 16.73
C PHE A 84 8.18 8.48 16.84
N ALA A 85 7.76 9.19 15.80
CA ALA A 85 6.44 9.79 15.71
C ALA A 85 5.51 8.89 14.89
N ARG A 86 4.33 8.62 15.43
CA ARG A 86 3.22 7.92 14.77
C ARG A 86 1.99 8.81 14.78
N GLY A 87 1.15 8.71 13.74
CA GLY A 87 -0.10 9.45 13.69
C GLY A 87 0.04 10.88 13.19
N GLY A 88 0.65 11.04 12.01
CA GLY A 88 0.62 12.28 11.24
C GLY A 88 1.52 13.42 11.74
N LEU A 89 2.60 13.10 12.44
CA LEU A 89 3.64 14.07 12.81
C LEU A 89 4.87 13.96 11.92
N SER A 90 5.54 15.09 11.73
CA SER A 90 6.83 15.22 11.03
C SER A 90 7.90 15.86 11.94
N PRO A 91 9.15 15.36 11.85
CA PRO A 91 9.58 14.12 11.18
C PRO A 91 9.14 12.86 11.95
N SER A 92 8.94 11.75 11.22
CA SER A 92 8.55 10.46 11.81
C SER A 92 9.64 9.88 12.75
N LEU A 93 10.89 10.26 12.50
CA LEU A 93 12.03 9.96 13.36
C LEU A 93 12.82 11.22 13.65
N SER A 94 13.06 11.50 14.92
CA SER A 94 13.90 12.60 15.40
C SER A 94 14.96 12.10 16.37
N ILE A 95 16.05 12.85 16.48
CA ILE A 95 17.07 12.62 17.49
C ILE A 95 17.02 13.72 18.52
N LEU A 96 16.68 13.36 19.73
CA LEU A 96 16.80 14.22 20.88
C LEU A 96 18.26 14.20 21.35
N SER A 97 19.03 15.23 20.97
CA SER A 97 20.41 15.46 21.41
C SER A 97 20.56 16.68 22.30
N GLY A 98 19.45 17.31 22.61
CA GLY A 98 19.31 18.50 23.47
C GLY A 98 18.04 18.41 24.30
N PRO A 99 17.54 19.53 24.86
CA PRO A 99 16.37 19.53 25.74
C PRO A 99 15.04 19.46 24.95
N SER A 100 15.02 19.58 23.62
CA SER A 100 13.79 19.67 22.83
C SER A 100 13.96 19.19 21.42
N ILE A 101 12.81 18.87 20.80
CA ILE A 101 12.66 18.57 19.37
C ILE A 101 11.54 19.43 18.78
N GLU A 102 11.60 19.69 17.47
CA GLU A 102 10.52 20.31 16.73
C GLU A 102 9.72 19.24 15.99
N LEU A 103 8.39 19.34 16.06
CA LEU A 103 7.45 18.43 15.43
C LEU A 103 6.35 19.23 14.74
N THR A 104 5.99 18.84 13.54
CA THR A 104 4.93 19.48 12.75
C THR A 104 3.77 18.52 12.56
N GLY A 105 2.54 18.96 12.81
CA GLY A 105 1.32 18.24 12.48
C GLY A 105 1.14 18.20 10.96
N GLN A 106 0.93 17.02 10.39
CA GLN A 106 0.72 16.87 8.94
C GLN A 106 -0.63 16.23 8.61
N GLN A 107 -0.91 15.09 9.21
CA GLN A 107 -2.16 14.38 8.96
C GLN A 107 -3.01 14.37 10.24
N PRO A 108 -4.26 14.85 10.18
CA PRO A 108 -5.17 14.77 11.30
C PRO A 108 -5.45 13.34 11.73
N GLY A 109 -5.43 13.12 13.04
CA GLY A 109 -5.63 11.79 13.61
C GLY A 109 -4.98 11.65 14.99
N SER A 110 -5.11 10.46 15.56
CA SER A 110 -4.49 10.12 16.85
C SER A 110 -3.29 9.20 16.63
N GLY A 111 -2.23 9.41 17.43
CA GLY A 111 -1.02 8.63 17.36
C GLY A 111 -0.23 8.66 18.65
N SER A 112 1.06 8.41 18.57
CA SER A 112 1.95 8.45 19.72
C SER A 112 3.38 8.79 19.33
N LEU A 113 4.11 9.44 20.24
CA LEU A 113 5.56 9.53 20.21
C LEU A 113 6.14 8.44 21.10
N ILE A 114 7.10 7.70 20.56
CA ILE A 114 7.83 6.68 21.28
C ILE A 114 9.26 7.16 21.45
N ALA A 115 9.72 7.31 22.69
CA ALA A 115 11.09 7.68 23.00
C ALA A 115 11.88 6.44 23.43
N ALA A 116 13.05 6.25 22.81
CA ALA A 116 13.92 5.12 23.05
C ALA A 116 15.39 5.53 23.05
N ILE A 117 16.24 4.78 23.72
CA ILE A 117 17.69 4.96 23.72
C ILE A 117 18.38 3.83 22.97
N MET A 118 19.53 4.16 22.34
CA MET A 118 20.45 3.18 21.80
C MET A 118 21.39 2.68 22.89
N VAL A 119 21.41 1.37 23.13
CA VAL A 119 22.35 0.73 24.05
C VAL A 119 23.35 -0.14 23.28
N PRO A 120 24.62 -0.26 23.72
CA PRO A 120 25.61 -1.14 23.12
C PRO A 120 25.13 -2.59 23.16
N GLU A 121 25.32 -3.35 22.08
CA GLU A 121 24.96 -4.76 22.02
C GLU A 121 25.89 -5.69 22.73
N SER A 122 25.30 -6.84 23.15
CA SER A 122 26.04 -8.01 23.60
C SER A 122 26.03 -9.18 22.61
N ASP A 123 25.16 -9.22 21.56
CA ASP A 123 25.14 -10.27 20.54
C ASP A 123 24.21 -9.93 19.36
N GLY A 124 24.62 -10.26 18.17
CA GLY A 124 24.07 -10.14 16.85
C GLY A 124 22.57 -10.04 16.63
N SER A 125 21.97 -8.86 16.69
CA SER A 125 20.59 -8.64 16.29
C SER A 125 20.45 -8.46 14.78
N MET A 126 19.31 -8.94 14.26
CA MET A 126 19.02 -9.14 12.83
C MET A 126 19.00 -7.87 11.98
N PHE A 127 18.92 -6.69 12.59
CA PHE A 127 18.78 -5.41 11.88
C PHE A 127 19.91 -4.39 12.14
N GLY A 128 21.02 -4.80 12.77
CA GLY A 128 22.14 -3.89 13.08
C GLY A 128 21.77 -2.74 14.04
N LEU A 129 20.59 -2.78 14.61
CA LEU A 129 20.16 -1.92 15.70
C LEU A 129 20.59 -2.60 17.00
N ALA A 130 21.79 -2.27 17.45
CA ALA A 130 22.23 -2.52 18.81
C ALA A 130 21.14 -2.08 19.77
N GLY A 131 20.70 -2.95 20.67
CA GLY A 131 19.61 -2.80 21.60
C GLY A 131 18.95 -1.43 21.70
N VAL A 132 17.80 -1.28 21.10
CA VAL A 132 16.96 -0.09 21.34
C VAL A 132 16.03 -0.39 22.51
N ARG A 133 16.06 0.43 23.53
CA ARG A 133 15.20 0.29 24.71
C ARG A 133 14.20 1.42 24.75
N GLN A 134 12.91 1.10 24.59
CA GLN A 134 11.83 2.06 24.78
C GLN A 134 11.74 2.49 26.26
N LEU A 135 11.63 3.78 26.50
CA LEU A 135 11.57 4.36 27.85
C LEU A 135 10.32 5.21 28.08
N ALA A 136 9.72 5.77 27.04
CA ALA A 136 8.52 6.58 27.20
C ALA A 136 7.62 6.52 25.97
N THR A 137 6.33 6.77 26.18
CA THR A 137 5.33 6.97 25.13
C THR A 137 4.48 8.19 25.50
N LEU A 138 4.23 9.07 24.52
CA LEU A 138 3.39 10.25 24.66
C LEU A 138 2.25 10.16 23.66
N PRO A 139 0.96 10.21 24.09
CA PRO A 139 -0.18 10.32 23.19
C PRO A 139 -0.11 11.60 22.35
N VAL A 140 -0.53 11.49 21.09
CA VAL A 140 -0.56 12.61 20.14
C VAL A 140 -1.92 12.70 19.50
N THR A 141 -2.39 13.93 19.32
CA THR A 141 -3.56 14.25 18.50
C THR A 141 -3.19 15.37 17.53
N VAL A 142 -3.27 15.08 16.22
CA VAL A 142 -3.18 16.10 15.18
C VAL A 142 -4.60 16.51 14.79
N LEU A 143 -4.93 17.78 15.00
CA LEU A 143 -6.20 18.36 14.63
C LEU A 143 -6.14 18.94 13.23
N ASP A 144 -7.21 18.84 12.47
CA ASP A 144 -7.33 19.55 11.19
C ASP A 144 -7.54 21.07 11.42
N HIS A 145 -7.43 21.84 10.35
CA HIS A 145 -7.84 23.24 10.38
C HIS A 145 -9.34 23.36 10.68
N PRO A 146 -9.81 24.47 11.26
CA PRO A 146 -11.23 24.64 11.57
C PRO A 146 -12.12 24.43 10.35
N ALA A 147 -13.23 23.70 10.52
CA ALA A 147 -14.28 23.62 9.51
C ALA A 147 -14.86 25.01 9.24
N ALA A 148 -15.05 25.39 7.97
CA ALA A 148 -15.56 26.69 7.55
C ALA A 148 -16.84 26.58 6.72
N SER A 149 -17.02 25.52 5.92
CA SER A 149 -18.23 25.30 5.11
C SER A 149 -18.49 23.80 4.93
N ILE A 150 -19.68 23.48 4.47
CA ILE A 150 -20.07 22.16 3.96
C ILE A 150 -20.50 22.36 2.51
N GLU A 151 -19.91 21.62 1.61
CA GLU A 151 -20.33 21.51 0.21
C GLU A 151 -21.14 20.22 0.09
N LEU A 152 -22.42 20.34 -0.33
CA LEU A 152 -23.32 19.22 -0.46
C LEU A 152 -23.28 18.68 -1.89
N ASP A 153 -23.24 17.35 -2.00
CA ASP A 153 -23.29 16.67 -3.29
C ASP A 153 -24.74 16.61 -3.79
N ASP A 154 -24.94 16.58 -5.10
CA ASP A 154 -26.24 16.32 -5.70
C ASP A 154 -26.69 14.89 -5.42
N LEU A 155 -28.01 14.69 -5.32
CA LEU A 155 -28.56 13.34 -5.22
C LEU A 155 -28.35 12.54 -6.50
N SER A 156 -27.98 11.29 -6.37
CA SER A 156 -27.74 10.39 -7.51
C SER A 156 -28.98 10.11 -8.37
N HIS A 157 -30.16 10.22 -7.74
CA HIS A 157 -31.46 9.95 -8.38
C HIS A 157 -32.55 10.88 -7.84
N THR A 158 -33.65 10.96 -8.56
CA THR A 158 -34.88 11.63 -8.08
C THR A 158 -35.38 10.94 -6.82
N PRO A 159 -35.64 11.69 -5.71
CA PRO A 159 -36.22 11.10 -4.50
C PRO A 159 -37.69 10.79 -4.70
N TYR A 160 -38.03 9.51 -4.78
CA TYR A 160 -39.40 9.04 -4.88
C TYR A 160 -39.95 8.55 -3.53
N THR A 161 -41.27 8.52 -3.42
CA THR A 161 -41.91 7.92 -2.23
C THR A 161 -41.54 6.42 -2.15
N GLY A 162 -41.08 5.98 -0.97
CA GLY A 162 -40.67 4.60 -0.72
C GLY A 162 -39.27 4.26 -1.24
N THR A 163 -38.45 5.25 -1.66
CA THR A 163 -37.03 5.02 -2.01
C THR A 163 -36.13 5.67 -0.99
N SER A 164 -34.90 5.13 -0.88
CA SER A 164 -33.84 5.66 -0.03
C SER A 164 -32.67 6.07 -0.87
N LEU A 165 -32.03 7.22 -0.54
CA LEU A 165 -30.86 7.78 -1.21
C LEU A 165 -29.82 8.17 -0.16
N GLN A 166 -28.54 7.98 -0.45
CA GLN A 166 -27.47 8.50 0.38
C GLN A 166 -27.26 9.99 0.06
N MET A 167 -27.38 10.83 1.06
CA MET A 167 -26.90 12.21 1.03
C MET A 167 -25.44 12.23 1.44
N SER A 168 -24.64 13.00 0.72
CA SER A 168 -23.23 13.20 1.01
C SER A 168 -22.84 14.68 0.90
N GLY A 169 -21.65 14.98 1.36
CA GLY A 169 -21.07 16.30 1.28
C GLY A 169 -19.68 16.33 1.90
N THR A 170 -18.92 17.35 1.53
CA THR A 170 -17.57 17.55 1.99
C THR A 170 -17.47 18.74 2.93
N VAL A 171 -16.89 18.53 4.12
CA VAL A 171 -16.55 19.63 5.01
C VAL A 171 -15.25 20.26 4.55
N MET A 172 -15.27 21.58 4.32
CA MET A 172 -14.11 22.35 3.91
C MET A 172 -13.54 23.11 5.11
N THR A 173 -12.22 23.18 5.20
CA THR A 173 -11.51 23.97 6.22
C THR A 173 -11.50 25.46 5.85
N ASP A 174 -11.12 26.30 6.81
CA ASP A 174 -10.91 27.75 6.62
C ASP A 174 -9.76 28.08 5.66
N ARG A 175 -8.99 27.08 5.22
CA ARG A 175 -7.94 27.17 4.20
C ARG A 175 -8.37 26.62 2.84
N GLY A 176 -9.63 26.21 2.69
CA GLY A 176 -10.18 25.69 1.44
C GLY A 176 -9.75 24.26 1.10
N ALA A 177 -9.18 23.52 2.05
CA ALA A 177 -8.88 22.10 1.91
C ALA A 177 -10.02 21.25 2.50
N LYS A 178 -10.13 19.98 2.05
CA LYS A 178 -11.05 19.02 2.64
C LYS A 178 -10.67 18.74 4.09
N HIS A 179 -11.65 18.82 4.99
CA HIS A 179 -11.50 18.46 6.40
C HIS A 179 -11.62 16.93 6.54
N THR A 180 -10.56 16.27 6.96
CA THR A 180 -10.47 14.80 6.90
C THR A 180 -11.14 14.07 8.05
N THR A 181 -11.39 14.75 9.19
CA THR A 181 -11.93 14.11 10.41
C THR A 181 -13.31 14.63 10.82
N ALA A 182 -13.85 15.69 10.16
CA ALA A 182 -15.17 16.20 10.49
C ALA A 182 -16.27 15.27 10.00
N SER A 183 -17.24 14.99 10.86
CA SER A 183 -18.45 14.26 10.52
C SER A 183 -19.62 15.21 10.24
N ILE A 184 -20.52 14.79 9.36
CA ILE A 184 -21.76 15.50 9.04
C ILE A 184 -22.93 14.76 9.69
N SER A 185 -23.77 15.51 10.40
CA SER A 185 -25.06 15.05 10.93
C SER A 185 -26.20 15.68 10.14
N TRP A 186 -27.24 14.91 9.85
CA TRP A 186 -28.32 15.31 8.95
C TRP A 186 -29.64 15.42 9.67
N ARG A 187 -30.49 16.38 9.27
CA ARG A 187 -31.80 16.58 9.82
C ARG A 187 -32.79 17.07 8.76
N SER A 188 -33.99 16.50 8.72
CA SER A 188 -35.10 16.96 7.89
C SER A 188 -35.98 17.98 8.63
N SER A 189 -36.45 19.00 7.91
CA SER A 189 -37.42 19.97 8.42
C SER A 189 -38.84 19.39 8.59
N ASP A 190 -39.17 18.36 7.78
CA ASP A 190 -40.43 17.62 7.88
C ASP A 190 -40.21 16.11 7.64
N PRO A 191 -39.97 15.34 8.73
CA PRO A 191 -39.76 13.90 8.63
C PRO A 191 -40.97 13.12 8.12
N SER A 192 -42.14 13.71 8.00
CA SER A 192 -43.32 13.05 7.42
C SER A 192 -43.32 13.06 5.89
N VAL A 193 -42.59 13.99 5.25
CA VAL A 193 -42.34 14.05 3.81
C VAL A 193 -41.10 13.29 3.45
N ALA A 194 -39.99 13.57 4.13
CA ALA A 194 -38.74 12.79 3.98
C ALA A 194 -38.02 12.65 5.32
N ALA A 195 -37.78 11.44 5.74
CA ALA A 195 -36.92 11.15 6.91
C ALA A 195 -35.46 11.06 6.48
N VAL A 196 -34.55 11.54 7.33
CA VAL A 196 -33.10 11.37 7.12
C VAL A 196 -32.48 10.80 8.39
N THR A 197 -31.56 9.81 8.22
CA THR A 197 -30.77 9.30 9.34
C THR A 197 -29.62 10.24 9.66
N GLY A 198 -29.01 10.09 10.86
CA GLY A 198 -27.82 10.86 11.22
C GLY A 198 -26.63 10.62 10.25
N SER A 199 -26.59 9.46 9.57
CA SER A 199 -25.58 9.09 8.56
C SER A 199 -25.93 9.55 7.14
N GLY A 200 -27.08 10.21 6.93
CA GLY A 200 -27.45 10.80 5.64
C GLY A 200 -28.33 9.92 4.74
N ILE A 201 -28.88 8.79 5.21
CA ILE A 201 -29.84 8.03 4.42
C ILE A 201 -31.19 8.79 4.43
N LEU A 202 -31.55 9.34 3.28
CA LEU A 202 -32.80 10.05 3.02
C LEU A 202 -33.84 9.07 2.49
N THR A 203 -34.97 8.92 3.17
CA THR A 203 -36.10 8.09 2.71
C THR A 203 -37.30 8.99 2.40
N GLY A 204 -37.80 8.97 1.17
CA GLY A 204 -39.01 9.64 0.76
C GLY A 204 -40.26 8.94 1.30
N LEU A 205 -41.12 9.64 2.08
CA LEU A 205 -42.30 9.06 2.70
C LEU A 205 -43.64 9.58 2.08
N ALA A 206 -43.69 10.84 1.69
CA ALA A 206 -44.82 11.45 1.01
C ALA A 206 -44.34 12.47 -0.03
N ALA A 207 -45.11 12.68 -1.10
CA ALA A 207 -44.81 13.72 -2.08
C ALA A 207 -44.88 15.11 -1.42
N GLY A 208 -43.88 15.94 -1.66
CA GLY A 208 -43.75 17.26 -1.05
C GLY A 208 -42.33 17.78 -1.11
N THR A 209 -42.11 18.96 -0.53
CA THR A 209 -40.76 19.58 -0.51
C THR A 209 -40.35 19.81 0.95
N VAL A 210 -39.11 19.46 1.26
CA VAL A 210 -38.49 19.65 2.57
C VAL A 210 -37.12 20.27 2.45
N THR A 211 -36.64 20.90 3.52
CA THR A 211 -35.27 21.29 3.68
C THR A 211 -34.54 20.23 4.51
N VAL A 212 -33.43 19.69 4.00
CA VAL A 212 -32.54 18.83 4.76
C VAL A 212 -31.28 19.62 5.09
N SER A 213 -30.99 19.71 6.40
CA SER A 213 -29.85 20.43 6.94
C SER A 213 -28.72 19.44 7.29
N ALA A 214 -27.54 19.72 6.78
CA ALA A 214 -26.28 19.12 7.19
C ALA A 214 -25.62 19.98 8.27
N SER A 215 -25.02 19.39 9.29
CA SER A 215 -24.32 20.14 10.33
C SER A 215 -23.08 19.39 10.85
N THR A 216 -22.00 20.12 11.12
CA THR A 216 -20.85 19.60 11.84
C THR A 216 -21.03 19.78 13.35
N GLU A 217 -20.23 19.09 14.15
CA GLU A 217 -20.21 19.24 15.62
C GLU A 217 -19.92 20.68 16.06
N ASN A 218 -19.12 21.41 15.28
CA ASN A 218 -18.76 22.82 15.54
C ASN A 218 -19.83 23.83 15.07
N GLY A 219 -20.98 23.33 14.56
CA GLY A 219 -22.14 24.18 14.22
C GLY A 219 -22.06 24.81 12.81
N ILE A 220 -21.18 24.38 11.93
CA ILE A 220 -21.20 24.75 10.51
C ILE A 220 -22.38 24.02 9.87
N THR A 221 -23.21 24.73 9.08
CA THR A 221 -24.41 24.15 8.46
C THR A 221 -24.47 24.43 6.97
N ALA A 222 -25.11 23.51 6.24
CA ALA A 222 -25.55 23.70 4.85
C ALA A 222 -26.94 23.07 4.66
N ASP A 223 -27.76 23.67 3.79
CA ASP A 223 -29.14 23.24 3.55
C ASP A 223 -29.32 22.83 2.08
N ALA A 224 -30.02 21.71 1.87
CA ALA A 224 -30.49 21.25 0.58
C ALA A 224 -32.03 21.25 0.55
N THR A 225 -32.60 21.76 -0.55
CA THR A 225 -34.06 21.65 -0.78
C THR A 225 -34.37 20.39 -1.56
N ILE A 226 -35.08 19.46 -0.95
CA ILE A 226 -35.39 18.15 -1.52
C ILE A 226 -36.89 18.11 -1.90
N SER A 227 -37.16 17.73 -3.16
CA SER A 227 -38.50 17.51 -3.66
C SER A 227 -38.77 16.01 -3.82
N VAL A 228 -39.59 15.45 -2.95
CA VAL A 228 -40.03 14.06 -3.05
C VAL A 228 -41.25 13.98 -3.97
N VAL A 229 -41.22 13.08 -4.94
CA VAL A 229 -42.33 12.87 -5.88
C VAL A 229 -42.93 11.47 -5.73
N GLU A 230 -44.16 11.27 -6.21
CA GLU A 230 -44.79 9.96 -6.19
C GLU A 230 -44.00 8.94 -7.01
N ASN A 231 -43.77 7.76 -6.46
CA ASN A 231 -43.08 6.69 -7.15
C ASN A 231 -43.91 6.18 -8.33
N PRO A 232 -43.44 6.35 -9.57
CA PRO A 232 -44.19 5.92 -10.75
C PRO A 232 -44.07 4.41 -11.00
N VAL A 233 -43.11 3.70 -10.37
CA VAL A 233 -42.85 2.28 -10.64
C VAL A 233 -44.01 1.38 -10.17
N ARG A 234 -44.42 0.48 -11.05
CA ARG A 234 -45.48 -0.52 -10.75
C ARG A 234 -44.96 -1.95 -10.88
N SER A 235 -43.90 -2.15 -11.60
CA SER A 235 -43.25 -3.48 -11.72
C SER A 235 -41.78 -3.37 -11.92
N ILE A 236 -41.05 -4.37 -11.44
CA ILE A 236 -39.64 -4.60 -11.71
C ILE A 236 -39.52 -5.97 -12.34
N SER A 237 -38.65 -6.09 -13.38
CA SER A 237 -38.14 -7.37 -13.87
C SER A 237 -36.65 -7.44 -13.61
N MET A 238 -36.15 -8.60 -13.25
CA MET A 238 -34.73 -8.83 -12.95
C MET A 238 -34.30 -10.16 -13.56
N THR A 239 -33.26 -10.12 -14.38
CA THR A 239 -32.68 -11.29 -15.02
C THR A 239 -31.18 -11.31 -14.77
N PRO A 240 -30.62 -12.39 -14.20
CA PRO A 240 -29.17 -12.49 -14.03
C PRO A 240 -28.50 -12.77 -15.40
N GLY A 241 -27.32 -12.21 -15.63
CA GLY A 241 -26.49 -12.51 -16.80
C GLY A 241 -26.14 -13.99 -16.88
N THR A 242 -26.02 -14.65 -15.72
CA THR A 242 -25.95 -16.11 -15.59
C THR A 242 -26.67 -16.57 -14.32
N ALA A 243 -27.38 -17.71 -14.41
CA ALA A 243 -28.02 -18.34 -13.26
C ALA A 243 -27.09 -19.30 -12.49
N SER A 244 -25.91 -19.58 -13.03
CA SER A 244 -24.90 -20.47 -12.45
C SER A 244 -23.53 -19.86 -12.59
N THR A 245 -22.76 -19.80 -11.50
CA THR A 245 -21.43 -19.21 -11.48
C THR A 245 -20.52 -19.94 -10.47
N ARG A 246 -19.31 -19.44 -10.28
CA ARG A 246 -18.36 -19.92 -9.26
C ARG A 246 -18.15 -18.84 -8.21
N THR A 247 -17.65 -19.22 -7.04
CA THR A 247 -17.20 -18.24 -6.03
C THR A 247 -16.25 -17.22 -6.69
N GLY A 248 -16.48 -15.93 -6.39
CA GLY A 248 -15.68 -14.81 -6.90
C GLY A 248 -15.93 -14.40 -8.36
N ASP A 249 -16.74 -15.14 -9.14
CA ASP A 249 -17.20 -14.63 -10.43
C ASP A 249 -18.33 -13.62 -10.20
N VAL A 250 -18.25 -12.47 -10.87
CA VAL A 250 -19.24 -11.40 -10.75
C VAL A 250 -20.42 -11.67 -11.66
N VAL A 251 -21.62 -11.50 -11.14
CA VAL A 251 -22.87 -11.60 -11.89
C VAL A 251 -23.52 -10.24 -11.97
N GLU A 252 -23.77 -9.77 -13.17
CA GLU A 252 -24.57 -8.57 -13.46
C GLU A 252 -26.04 -8.96 -13.62
N PHE A 253 -26.95 -8.03 -13.35
CA PHE A 253 -28.39 -8.21 -13.53
C PHE A 253 -28.96 -7.17 -14.50
N ASP A 254 -29.75 -7.62 -15.45
CA ASP A 254 -30.63 -6.73 -16.22
C ASP A 254 -31.87 -6.42 -15.36
N ILE A 255 -31.94 -5.22 -14.80
CA ILE A 255 -33.02 -4.77 -13.94
C ILE A 255 -33.79 -3.65 -14.64
N VAL A 256 -35.08 -3.88 -14.91
CA VAL A 256 -35.92 -2.90 -15.56
C VAL A 256 -37.14 -2.58 -14.71
N ALA A 257 -37.20 -1.33 -14.22
CA ALA A 257 -38.38 -0.76 -13.53
C ALA A 257 -39.32 -0.16 -14.58
N ARG A 258 -40.67 -0.36 -14.41
CA ARG A 258 -41.67 0.11 -15.33
C ARG A 258 -42.85 0.81 -14.60
N ASP A 259 -43.37 1.87 -15.23
CA ASP A 259 -44.58 2.57 -14.79
C ASP A 259 -45.87 1.82 -15.16
N VAL A 260 -47.05 2.44 -14.90
CA VAL A 260 -48.37 1.87 -15.18
C VAL A 260 -48.61 1.69 -16.68
N GLU A 261 -47.99 2.48 -17.55
CA GLU A 261 -48.07 2.37 -19.00
C GLU A 261 -47.05 1.39 -19.59
N GLY A 262 -46.21 0.77 -18.73
CA GLY A 262 -45.16 -0.16 -19.14
C GLY A 262 -43.88 0.49 -19.67
N ARG A 263 -43.74 1.83 -19.54
CA ARG A 263 -42.52 2.56 -19.95
C ARG A 263 -41.44 2.34 -18.89
N ALA A 264 -40.19 2.26 -19.34
CA ALA A 264 -39.04 2.16 -18.43
C ALA A 264 -38.86 3.44 -17.60
N VAL A 265 -38.61 3.29 -16.30
CA VAL A 265 -38.20 4.34 -15.39
C VAL A 265 -36.73 4.15 -15.09
N THR A 266 -35.88 5.05 -15.59
CA THR A 266 -34.42 4.92 -15.53
C THR A 266 -33.77 5.72 -14.41
N ASP A 267 -34.39 6.83 -13.96
CA ASP A 267 -33.92 7.65 -12.84
C ASP A 267 -34.60 7.19 -11.55
N ILE A 268 -34.19 6.02 -11.04
CA ILE A 268 -34.79 5.42 -9.83
C ILE A 268 -33.72 4.68 -9.03
N ALA A 269 -33.61 5.02 -7.74
CA ALA A 269 -32.82 4.21 -6.83
C ALA A 269 -33.51 2.88 -6.53
N LEU A 270 -32.75 1.82 -6.64
CA LEU A 270 -33.18 0.46 -6.30
C LEU A 270 -32.48 0.02 -5.02
N ASP A 271 -33.25 -0.47 -4.07
CA ASP A 271 -32.69 -1.19 -2.93
C ASP A 271 -32.33 -2.60 -3.36
N LEU A 272 -31.04 -2.94 -3.28
CA LEU A 272 -30.54 -4.27 -3.60
C LEU A 272 -30.22 -5.03 -2.32
N ALA A 273 -30.61 -6.29 -2.27
CA ALA A 273 -30.33 -7.16 -1.14
C ALA A 273 -30.04 -8.58 -1.59
N VAL A 274 -29.22 -9.29 -0.84
CA VAL A 274 -28.92 -10.70 -1.08
C VAL A 274 -29.22 -11.52 0.17
N SER A 275 -29.77 -12.71 -0.02
CA SER A 275 -29.92 -13.71 1.03
C SER A 275 -29.45 -15.06 0.51
N GLY A 276 -28.53 -15.71 1.21
CA GLY A 276 -28.21 -17.12 0.98
C GLY A 276 -29.41 -17.98 1.36
N LEU A 277 -29.75 -18.94 0.52
CA LEU A 277 -30.70 -19.98 0.88
C LEU A 277 -29.99 -21.06 1.73
N GLU A 278 -28.68 -21.18 1.51
CA GLU A 278 -27.75 -22.06 2.23
C GLU A 278 -26.39 -21.32 2.33
N GLY A 279 -26.12 -20.54 3.38
CA GLY A 279 -24.86 -19.80 3.55
C GLY A 279 -25.03 -18.26 3.59
N ASN A 280 -24.00 -17.55 3.99
CA ASN A 280 -24.04 -16.09 4.22
C ASN A 280 -22.99 -15.28 3.43
N GLY A 281 -22.21 -15.92 2.55
CA GLY A 281 -21.07 -15.32 1.84
C GLY A 281 -21.42 -14.64 0.50
N GLY A 282 -22.65 -14.18 0.30
CA GLY A 282 -23.05 -13.44 -0.90
C GLY A 282 -23.11 -11.95 -0.65
N PHE A 283 -22.66 -11.15 -1.62
CA PHE A 283 -22.63 -9.69 -1.56
C PHE A 283 -23.25 -9.12 -2.84
N VAL A 284 -24.06 -8.09 -2.70
CA VAL A 284 -24.52 -7.25 -3.80
C VAL A 284 -24.01 -5.84 -3.58
N PHE A 285 -23.53 -5.21 -4.64
CA PHE A 285 -22.96 -3.86 -4.62
C PHE A 285 -23.93 -2.84 -5.22
N ASP A 286 -23.70 -1.56 -4.94
CA ASP A 286 -24.59 -0.46 -5.39
C ASP A 286 -24.60 -0.33 -6.93
N ASP A 287 -23.58 -0.82 -7.63
CA ASP A 287 -23.55 -0.90 -9.10
C ASP A 287 -24.40 -2.03 -9.68
N GLY A 288 -25.10 -2.79 -8.84
CA GLY A 288 -25.96 -3.88 -9.24
C GLY A 288 -25.26 -5.20 -9.48
N THR A 289 -23.97 -5.31 -9.17
CA THR A 289 -23.21 -6.55 -9.29
C THR A 289 -23.35 -7.43 -8.05
N PHE A 290 -23.28 -8.75 -8.25
CA PHE A 290 -23.27 -9.77 -7.19
C PHE A 290 -22.01 -10.61 -7.27
N VAL A 291 -21.46 -10.94 -6.10
CA VAL A 291 -20.38 -11.92 -5.97
C VAL A 291 -20.61 -12.77 -4.72
N ALA A 292 -20.13 -14.01 -4.71
CA ALA A 292 -20.15 -14.86 -3.54
C ALA A 292 -18.76 -15.38 -3.17
N GLU A 293 -18.48 -15.46 -1.87
CA GLU A 293 -17.28 -16.08 -1.27
C GLU A 293 -17.52 -17.57 -0.96
N GLU A 294 -18.77 -17.98 -0.78
CA GLU A 294 -19.17 -19.33 -0.42
C GLU A 294 -20.08 -19.95 -1.48
N THR A 295 -20.05 -21.28 -1.57
CA THR A 295 -20.95 -22.03 -2.45
C THR A 295 -22.38 -22.04 -1.92
N GLY A 296 -23.36 -22.14 -2.81
CA GLY A 296 -24.77 -22.25 -2.44
C GLY A 296 -25.71 -21.56 -3.42
N ALA A 297 -26.99 -21.58 -3.10
CA ALA A 297 -28.02 -20.84 -3.82
C ALA A 297 -28.25 -19.47 -3.15
N TYR A 298 -28.21 -18.40 -3.92
CA TYR A 298 -28.42 -17.03 -3.45
C TYR A 298 -29.62 -16.40 -4.13
N ARG A 299 -30.48 -15.79 -3.34
CA ARG A 299 -31.55 -14.96 -3.83
C ARG A 299 -31.14 -13.51 -3.79
N VAL A 300 -31.01 -12.88 -4.94
CA VAL A 300 -30.81 -11.43 -5.08
C VAL A 300 -32.16 -10.78 -5.32
N LEU A 301 -32.45 -9.71 -4.55
CA LEU A 301 -33.69 -8.95 -4.56
C LEU A 301 -33.38 -7.52 -5.02
N ALA A 302 -34.17 -7.03 -5.96
CA ALA A 302 -34.25 -5.61 -6.29
C ALA A 302 -35.63 -5.08 -5.91
N SER A 303 -35.69 -3.91 -5.23
CA SER A 303 -36.94 -3.31 -4.82
C SER A 303 -36.93 -1.79 -4.92
N THR A 304 -38.11 -1.20 -5.11
CA THR A 304 -38.36 0.23 -5.02
C THR A 304 -39.82 0.47 -4.62
N GLY A 305 -40.03 1.07 -3.46
CA GLY A 305 -41.37 1.19 -2.89
C GLY A 305 -42.08 -0.18 -2.79
N PRO A 306 -43.30 -0.34 -3.37
CA PRO A 306 -44.00 -1.62 -3.32
C PRO A 306 -43.61 -2.64 -4.39
N ALA A 307 -42.83 -2.23 -5.40
CA ALA A 307 -42.42 -3.09 -6.49
C ALA A 307 -41.13 -3.82 -6.14
N SER A 308 -41.06 -5.12 -6.47
CA SER A 308 -39.86 -5.91 -6.27
C SER A 308 -39.75 -7.05 -7.29
N ALA A 309 -38.52 -7.47 -7.55
CA ALA A 309 -38.20 -8.67 -8.32
C ALA A 309 -37.02 -9.41 -7.66
N ALA A 310 -36.93 -10.71 -7.88
CA ALA A 310 -35.84 -11.50 -7.37
C ALA A 310 -35.33 -12.48 -8.42
N ALA A 311 -34.02 -12.76 -8.38
CA ALA A 311 -33.37 -13.79 -9.16
C ALA A 311 -32.63 -14.76 -8.23
N ILE A 312 -32.43 -16.00 -8.67
CA ILE A 312 -31.62 -16.99 -7.97
C ILE A 312 -30.36 -17.23 -8.79
N VAL A 313 -29.22 -17.25 -8.10
CA VAL A 313 -27.91 -17.57 -8.64
C VAL A 313 -27.34 -18.76 -7.86
N GLU A 314 -27.01 -19.83 -8.59
CA GLU A 314 -26.34 -21.01 -8.04
C GLU A 314 -24.83 -20.81 -8.12
N VAL A 315 -24.15 -20.93 -6.98
CA VAL A 315 -22.69 -20.71 -6.88
C VAL A 315 -21.97 -22.00 -6.53
N SER A 316 -21.07 -22.42 -7.40
CA SER A 316 -20.20 -23.58 -7.20
C SER A 316 -18.80 -23.14 -6.74
N ALA A 317 -18.03 -24.06 -6.17
CA ALA A 317 -16.65 -23.80 -5.81
C ALA A 317 -15.76 -23.60 -7.04
N ARG A 318 -14.76 -22.73 -6.92
CA ARG A 318 -13.59 -22.74 -7.80
C ARG A 318 -12.76 -24.00 -7.60
N GLN A 319 -11.94 -24.33 -8.58
CA GLN A 319 -10.90 -25.33 -8.38
C GLN A 319 -9.92 -24.79 -7.31
N GLY A 320 -9.69 -25.58 -6.28
CA GLY A 320 -8.74 -25.22 -5.22
C GLY A 320 -7.30 -25.13 -5.72
N PRO A 321 -6.39 -24.58 -4.91
CA PRO A 321 -5.00 -24.39 -5.29
C PRO A 321 -4.33 -25.73 -5.64
N VAL A 322 -3.48 -25.70 -6.69
CA VAL A 322 -2.66 -26.84 -7.08
C VAL A 322 -1.25 -26.70 -6.55
N ALA A 323 -0.52 -27.81 -6.52
CA ALA A 323 0.85 -27.80 -6.03
C ALA A 323 1.74 -26.88 -6.88
N VAL A 324 2.55 -26.08 -6.19
CA VAL A 324 3.67 -25.35 -6.76
C VAL A 324 4.93 -26.14 -6.44
N GLU A 325 5.66 -26.54 -7.47
CA GLU A 325 6.82 -27.41 -7.34
C GLU A 325 8.11 -26.59 -7.21
N LEU A 326 8.98 -27.00 -6.30
CA LEU A 326 10.35 -26.49 -6.24
C LEU A 326 11.11 -27.02 -7.47
N VAL A 327 11.67 -26.11 -8.26
CA VAL A 327 12.54 -26.44 -9.37
C VAL A 327 14.00 -26.38 -8.93
N ALA A 328 14.40 -25.26 -8.29
CA ALA A 328 15.75 -25.08 -7.79
C ALA A 328 15.82 -24.05 -6.66
N HIS A 329 16.94 -24.05 -5.94
CA HIS A 329 17.29 -23.04 -4.94
C HIS A 329 18.75 -22.64 -5.10
N GLY A 330 19.00 -21.34 -5.29
CA GLY A 330 20.30 -20.68 -5.23
C GLY A 330 20.53 -20.08 -3.84
N PRO A 331 21.09 -20.83 -2.87
CA PRO A 331 21.11 -20.43 -1.47
C PRO A 331 22.06 -19.27 -1.19
N ARG A 332 21.62 -18.33 -0.32
CA ARG A 332 22.46 -17.29 0.29
C ARG A 332 22.30 -17.34 1.81
N ALA A 333 23.42 -17.59 2.50
CA ALA A 333 23.47 -17.67 3.96
C ALA A 333 24.40 -16.61 4.58
N ASP A 334 24.93 -15.71 3.76
CA ASP A 334 25.95 -14.72 4.13
C ASP A 334 25.42 -13.28 4.07
N VAL A 335 24.39 -13.01 3.26
CA VAL A 335 23.81 -11.67 3.09
C VAL A 335 22.32 -11.77 2.75
N ALA A 336 21.53 -10.80 3.21
CA ALA A 336 20.14 -10.67 2.82
C ALA A 336 20.03 -10.25 1.35
N THR A 337 19.12 -10.87 0.61
CA THR A 337 18.80 -10.47 -0.77
C THR A 337 17.62 -9.47 -0.76
N SER A 338 17.54 -8.63 -1.79
CA SER A 338 16.45 -7.70 -2.05
C SER A 338 15.73 -8.07 -3.35
N ASP A 339 15.36 -7.10 -4.17
CA ASP A 339 14.58 -7.35 -5.38
C ASP A 339 15.38 -8.08 -6.47
N LEU A 340 14.68 -8.50 -7.52
CA LEU A 340 15.27 -9.24 -8.63
C LEU A 340 14.77 -8.73 -9.98
N TRP A 341 15.59 -8.98 -11.02
CA TRP A 341 15.17 -8.86 -12.41
C TRP A 341 15.67 -10.05 -13.21
N VAL A 342 14.77 -10.71 -13.94
CA VAL A 342 15.09 -11.89 -14.77
C VAL A 342 14.91 -11.55 -16.23
N PHE A 343 15.90 -11.83 -17.06
CA PHE A 343 15.91 -11.42 -18.46
C PHE A 343 16.74 -12.37 -19.35
N GLU A 344 16.52 -12.31 -20.66
CA GLU A 344 17.39 -12.92 -21.66
C GLU A 344 18.50 -11.95 -22.04
N GLY A 345 19.73 -12.35 -21.85
CA GLY A 345 20.91 -11.58 -22.25
C GLY A 345 21.08 -11.55 -23.78
N ARG A 346 21.84 -10.56 -24.27
CA ARG A 346 22.16 -10.43 -25.70
C ARG A 346 23.02 -11.55 -26.25
N ASP A 347 23.62 -12.36 -25.38
CA ASP A 347 24.32 -13.61 -25.68
C ASP A 347 23.40 -14.82 -25.84
N GLY A 348 22.08 -14.65 -25.58
CA GLY A 348 21.06 -15.70 -25.67
C GLY A 348 20.97 -16.59 -24.43
N GLU A 349 21.72 -16.30 -23.38
CA GLU A 349 21.60 -16.96 -22.08
C GLU A 349 20.62 -16.20 -21.18
N ASP A 350 20.04 -16.88 -20.20
CA ASP A 350 19.11 -16.26 -19.25
C ASP A 350 19.81 -15.93 -17.94
N TYR A 351 19.50 -14.76 -17.40
CA TYR A 351 20.07 -14.25 -16.16
C TYR A 351 19.01 -13.80 -15.18
N ALA A 352 19.28 -13.98 -13.88
CA ALA A 352 18.58 -13.32 -12.79
C ALA A 352 19.59 -12.45 -12.02
N TYR A 353 19.32 -11.17 -11.93
CA TYR A 353 20.08 -10.25 -11.08
C TYR A 353 19.31 -10.07 -9.78
N THR A 354 19.97 -10.20 -8.64
CA THR A 354 19.35 -9.99 -7.34
C THR A 354 20.17 -8.97 -6.55
N GLY A 355 19.50 -7.95 -6.04
CA GLY A 355 20.09 -6.99 -5.12
C GLY A 355 20.36 -7.59 -3.75
N THR A 356 20.88 -6.78 -2.83
CA THR A 356 21.18 -7.19 -1.45
C THR A 356 20.76 -6.12 -0.45
N HIS A 357 20.30 -6.57 0.72
CA HIS A 357 19.87 -5.71 1.82
C HIS A 357 20.89 -5.71 2.98
N ALA A 358 20.77 -4.74 3.86
CA ALA A 358 21.75 -4.37 4.89
C ALA A 358 22.37 -5.52 5.71
N GLN A 359 21.66 -6.61 5.95
CA GLN A 359 22.16 -7.73 6.75
C GLN A 359 23.21 -8.55 6.01
N GLY A 360 24.38 -8.69 6.59
CA GLY A 360 25.52 -9.38 6.01
C GLY A 360 26.37 -8.53 5.04
N GLY A 361 26.01 -7.25 4.83
CA GLY A 361 26.72 -6.32 3.94
C GLY A 361 26.06 -6.18 2.57
N GLY A 362 24.98 -5.41 2.50
CA GLY A 362 24.14 -5.19 1.33
C GLY A 362 24.74 -4.33 0.23
N GLN A 363 26.01 -4.52 -0.09
CA GLN A 363 26.80 -3.70 -1.00
C GLN A 363 27.00 -4.32 -2.38
N ARG A 364 26.14 -5.25 -2.78
CA ARG A 364 26.36 -5.98 -4.03
C ARG A 364 25.06 -6.38 -4.73
N MET A 365 25.16 -6.56 -6.03
CA MET A 365 24.19 -7.27 -6.85
C MET A 365 24.79 -8.63 -7.23
N PHE A 366 24.04 -9.71 -7.10
CA PHE A 366 24.43 -11.03 -7.58
C PHE A 366 23.97 -11.27 -9.01
N VAL A 367 24.80 -11.95 -9.79
CA VAL A 367 24.55 -12.36 -11.16
C VAL A 367 24.39 -13.88 -11.20
N TRP A 368 23.17 -14.34 -11.46
CA TRP A 368 22.84 -15.74 -11.59
C TRP A 368 22.60 -16.05 -13.07
N ARG A 369 23.29 -17.05 -13.62
CA ARG A 369 22.90 -17.63 -14.90
C ARG A 369 21.81 -18.67 -14.63
N VAL A 370 20.66 -18.51 -15.30
CA VAL A 370 19.45 -19.30 -15.08
C VAL A 370 18.89 -19.92 -16.36
N THR A 371 19.69 -20.00 -17.42
CA THR A 371 19.33 -20.66 -18.70
C THR A 371 18.86 -22.09 -18.48
N ASP A 372 19.49 -22.81 -17.55
CA ASP A 372 18.92 -24.01 -16.96
C ASP A 372 18.26 -23.66 -15.63
N PRO A 373 16.92 -23.48 -15.59
CA PRO A 373 16.22 -23.10 -14.37
C PRO A 373 16.31 -24.14 -13.25
N THR A 374 16.70 -25.39 -13.56
CA THR A 374 16.92 -26.46 -12.57
C THR A 374 18.27 -26.34 -11.86
N ASN A 375 19.17 -25.49 -12.36
CA ASN A 375 20.51 -25.33 -11.85
C ASN A 375 20.99 -23.86 -11.94
N PRO A 376 20.42 -22.94 -11.13
CA PRO A 376 20.86 -21.56 -11.08
C PRO A 376 22.31 -21.48 -10.61
N VAL A 377 23.19 -20.87 -11.42
CA VAL A 377 24.62 -20.75 -11.14
C VAL A 377 24.97 -19.31 -10.84
N LEU A 378 25.47 -19.04 -9.64
CA LEU A 378 26.05 -17.75 -9.32
C LEU A 378 27.38 -17.60 -10.11
N VAL A 379 27.40 -16.69 -11.08
CA VAL A 379 28.53 -16.51 -11.98
C VAL A 379 29.39 -15.30 -11.61
N ASP A 380 28.77 -14.24 -11.02
CA ASP A 380 29.48 -13.04 -10.62
C ASP A 380 28.73 -12.25 -9.54
N SER A 381 29.33 -11.16 -9.08
CA SER A 381 28.69 -10.14 -8.27
C SER A 381 29.31 -8.77 -8.48
N VAL A 382 28.50 -7.75 -8.69
CA VAL A 382 28.95 -6.36 -8.76
C VAL A 382 28.92 -5.76 -7.35
N VAL A 383 30.06 -5.22 -6.92
CA VAL A 383 30.21 -4.60 -5.59
C VAL A 383 30.24 -3.08 -5.74
N VAL A 384 29.41 -2.39 -4.95
CA VAL A 384 29.32 -0.92 -4.91
C VAL A 384 29.41 -0.41 -3.47
N ASP A 385 29.71 0.88 -3.29
CA ASP A 385 29.64 1.51 -1.97
C ASP A 385 28.17 1.78 -1.61
N ALA A 386 27.54 0.80 -1.00
CA ALA A 386 26.14 0.86 -0.54
C ALA A 386 25.98 0.03 0.75
N ARG A 387 24.94 0.30 1.52
CA ARG A 387 24.43 -0.60 2.55
C ARG A 387 23.24 -1.41 2.05
N VAL A 388 22.53 -0.86 1.06
CA VAL A 388 21.40 -1.52 0.39
C VAL A 388 21.53 -1.27 -1.11
N VAL A 389 21.46 -2.34 -1.89
CA VAL A 389 21.18 -2.36 -3.32
C VAL A 389 19.77 -2.91 -3.43
N ASN A 390 18.76 -2.04 -3.30
CA ASN A 390 17.36 -2.47 -3.14
C ASN A 390 16.81 -3.00 -4.45
N ASP A 391 16.89 -2.23 -5.52
CA ASP A 391 16.26 -2.53 -6.80
C ASP A 391 17.27 -2.75 -7.93
N VAL A 392 16.87 -3.57 -8.87
CA VAL A 392 17.61 -3.90 -10.10
C VAL A 392 16.64 -3.90 -11.26
N LYS A 393 16.94 -3.11 -12.31
CA LYS A 393 16.18 -3.12 -13.57
C LYS A 393 17.11 -3.20 -14.76
N VAL A 394 16.65 -3.85 -15.82
CA VAL A 394 17.40 -4.04 -17.07
C VAL A 394 16.65 -3.35 -18.20
N SER A 395 17.37 -2.69 -19.11
CA SER A 395 16.81 -2.07 -20.31
C SER A 395 16.11 -3.09 -21.22
N ASP A 396 15.10 -2.64 -21.97
CA ASP A 396 14.31 -3.50 -22.86
C ASP A 396 15.16 -4.28 -23.87
N ASP A 397 16.29 -3.72 -24.31
CA ASP A 397 17.22 -4.35 -25.23
C ASP A 397 18.35 -5.15 -24.56
N ALA A 398 18.32 -5.24 -23.24
CA ALA A 398 19.34 -5.89 -22.40
C ALA A 398 20.77 -5.38 -22.65
N SER A 399 20.94 -4.10 -23.02
CA SER A 399 22.27 -3.51 -23.24
C SER A 399 22.88 -2.89 -21.99
N TRP A 400 22.05 -2.47 -21.04
CA TRP A 400 22.46 -1.91 -19.76
C TRP A 400 21.48 -2.26 -18.65
N ALA A 401 21.93 -2.12 -17.42
CA ALA A 401 21.10 -2.28 -16.24
C ALA A 401 21.31 -1.11 -15.26
N ILE A 402 20.37 -0.92 -14.35
CA ILE A 402 20.49 -0.02 -13.21
C ILE A 402 20.42 -0.83 -11.93
N ILE A 403 21.28 -0.50 -10.97
CA ILE A 403 21.11 -0.88 -9.57
C ILE A 403 21.00 0.38 -8.72
N THR A 404 20.10 0.34 -7.74
CA THR A 404 19.91 1.45 -6.79
C THR A 404 20.96 1.40 -5.69
N ARG A 405 21.21 2.54 -5.06
CA ARG A 405 22.25 2.66 -4.05
C ARG A 405 21.79 3.54 -2.90
N GLU A 406 21.75 2.92 -1.72
CA GLU A 406 21.38 3.58 -0.48
C GLU A 406 22.46 3.42 0.60
N ASN A 407 22.52 4.41 1.49
CA ASN A 407 23.37 4.41 2.68
C ASN A 407 24.86 4.13 2.37
N ALA A 408 25.36 4.66 1.25
CA ALA A 408 26.77 4.61 0.89
C ALA A 408 27.65 5.20 1.99
N SER A 409 28.79 4.57 2.28
CA SER A 409 29.75 5.03 3.30
C SER A 409 30.31 6.42 2.99
N THR A 410 30.46 6.73 1.72
CA THR A 410 30.85 8.05 1.17
C THR A 410 29.70 9.03 1.06
N ARG A 411 28.46 8.63 1.40
CA ARG A 411 27.21 9.38 1.18
C ARG A 411 26.93 9.72 -0.29
N ARG A 412 27.56 9.04 -1.23
CA ARG A 412 27.32 9.17 -2.65
C ARG A 412 26.29 8.13 -3.09
N ASN A 413 25.08 8.28 -2.57
CA ASN A 413 23.93 7.48 -2.98
C ASN A 413 23.52 7.81 -4.42
N GLY A 414 22.56 7.09 -4.97
CA GLY A 414 22.00 7.33 -6.29
C GLY A 414 21.84 6.03 -7.08
N ILE A 415 22.15 6.06 -8.36
CA ILE A 415 22.10 4.88 -9.24
C ILE A 415 23.48 4.55 -9.77
N VAL A 416 23.66 3.27 -10.09
CA VAL A 416 24.84 2.75 -10.81
C VAL A 416 24.32 2.10 -12.09
N VAL A 417 24.85 2.53 -13.23
CA VAL A 417 24.54 1.98 -14.55
C VAL A 417 25.59 0.94 -14.89
N LEU A 418 25.14 -0.22 -15.32
CA LEU A 418 25.97 -1.35 -15.68
C LEU A 418 25.91 -1.59 -17.19
N ASP A 419 27.07 -1.84 -17.79
CA ASP A 419 27.20 -2.33 -19.14
C ASP A 419 26.97 -3.85 -19.18
N LEU A 420 26.10 -4.29 -20.07
CA LEU A 420 25.74 -5.68 -20.27
C LEU A 420 26.27 -6.25 -21.60
N GLU A 421 27.37 -5.73 -22.12
CA GLU A 421 28.08 -6.38 -23.26
C GLU A 421 28.40 -7.85 -22.95
N ASP A 422 28.78 -8.14 -21.70
CA ASP A 422 28.84 -9.49 -21.11
C ASP A 422 27.88 -9.56 -19.91
N PRO A 423 26.64 -10.06 -20.09
CA PRO A 423 25.66 -10.12 -19.00
C PRO A 423 26.08 -11.06 -17.85
N ALA A 424 27.00 -12.00 -18.08
CA ALA A 424 27.55 -12.84 -17.02
C ALA A 424 28.52 -12.07 -16.11
N HIS A 425 29.15 -11.02 -16.63
CA HIS A 425 30.19 -10.22 -15.95
C HIS A 425 29.95 -8.71 -16.17
N PRO A 426 28.79 -8.15 -15.71
CA PRO A 426 28.46 -6.76 -15.95
C PRO A 426 29.48 -5.82 -15.29
N THR A 427 29.82 -4.74 -15.99
CA THR A 427 30.77 -3.75 -15.49
C THR A 427 30.11 -2.39 -15.25
N VAL A 428 30.62 -1.62 -14.29
CA VAL A 428 30.12 -0.27 -14.04
C VAL A 428 30.43 0.62 -15.23
N MET A 429 29.39 1.12 -15.88
CA MET A 429 29.44 2.06 -16.99
C MET A 429 29.42 3.51 -16.50
N ALA A 430 28.49 3.84 -15.59
CA ALA A 430 28.32 5.16 -15.03
C ALA A 430 27.79 5.11 -13.59
N GLU A 431 28.03 6.19 -12.86
CA GLU A 431 27.41 6.45 -11.55
C GLU A 431 26.76 7.84 -11.58
N MET A 432 25.49 7.93 -11.23
CA MET A 432 24.81 9.21 -11.06
C MET A 432 24.45 9.41 -9.59
N THR A 433 25.05 10.44 -8.99
CA THR A 433 24.86 10.78 -7.56
C THR A 433 24.40 12.21 -7.34
N ASP A 434 24.66 13.10 -8.29
CA ASP A 434 24.24 14.50 -8.18
C ASP A 434 22.70 14.57 -8.13
N GLY A 435 22.16 15.30 -7.16
CA GLY A 435 20.72 15.38 -6.91
C GLY A 435 20.05 14.10 -6.38
N LEU A 436 20.80 12.98 -6.25
CA LEU A 436 20.29 11.67 -5.81
C LEU A 436 20.87 11.20 -4.48
N THR A 437 21.59 12.06 -3.77
CA THR A 437 22.34 11.71 -2.53
C THR A 437 21.44 11.35 -1.34
N GLY A 438 20.13 11.56 -1.45
CA GLY A 438 19.16 11.09 -0.46
C GLY A 438 19.05 9.57 -0.35
N GLY A 439 19.43 8.86 -1.41
CA GLY A 439 19.22 7.44 -1.63
C GLY A 439 18.19 7.23 -2.73
N ILE A 440 18.41 6.23 -3.57
CA ILE A 440 17.41 5.78 -4.55
C ILE A 440 16.97 4.39 -4.14
N HIS A 441 15.68 4.28 -3.82
CA HIS A 441 15.06 3.05 -3.35
C HIS A 441 14.66 2.15 -4.53
N ASN A 442 13.76 2.61 -5.38
CA ASN A 442 13.28 1.91 -6.56
C ASN A 442 13.48 2.74 -7.83
N VAL A 443 13.52 2.07 -8.97
CA VAL A 443 13.54 2.69 -10.30
C VAL A 443 12.58 1.99 -11.24
N TRP A 444 12.04 2.75 -12.21
CA TRP A 444 11.28 2.21 -13.32
C TRP A 444 11.84 2.70 -14.65
N ILE A 445 12.08 1.79 -15.59
CA ILE A 445 12.59 2.11 -16.93
C ILE A 445 11.41 2.23 -17.89
N MET A 446 11.30 3.36 -18.58
CA MET A 446 10.31 3.61 -19.64
C MET A 446 11.03 4.09 -20.88
N GLY A 447 11.53 3.17 -21.73
CA GLY A 447 12.38 3.48 -22.86
C GLY A 447 13.69 4.16 -22.42
N ASP A 448 13.92 5.39 -22.91
CA ASP A 448 15.11 6.19 -22.55
C ASP A 448 14.91 7.04 -21.28
N ILE A 449 13.79 6.93 -20.60
CA ILE A 449 13.51 7.64 -19.35
C ILE A 449 13.48 6.68 -18.17
N VAL A 450 14.11 7.07 -17.07
CA VAL A 450 14.05 6.37 -15.81
C VAL A 450 13.40 7.24 -14.74
N TYR A 451 12.38 6.70 -14.09
CA TYR A 451 11.79 7.26 -12.89
C TYR A 451 12.48 6.66 -11.68
N ALA A 452 13.06 7.51 -10.83
CA ALA A 452 13.84 7.10 -9.68
C ALA A 452 13.24 7.67 -8.39
N VAL A 453 12.91 6.78 -7.46
CA VAL A 453 12.35 7.12 -6.15
C VAL A 453 13.45 7.55 -5.20
N ASN A 454 13.39 8.79 -4.73
CA ASN A 454 14.42 9.40 -3.89
C ASN A 454 13.95 9.50 -2.43
N ASP A 455 14.49 8.66 -1.56
CA ASP A 455 14.15 8.58 -0.14
C ASP A 455 14.36 9.87 0.64
N GLY A 456 15.43 10.59 0.33
CA GLY A 456 15.79 11.81 1.05
C GLY A 456 14.93 13.00 0.72
N THR A 457 14.17 12.95 -0.39
CA THR A 457 13.35 14.07 -0.88
C THR A 457 11.91 13.69 -1.14
N ASN A 458 11.57 12.38 -1.10
CA ASN A 458 10.25 11.83 -1.41
C ASN A 458 9.74 12.22 -2.81
N ALA A 459 10.67 12.48 -3.72
CA ALA A 459 10.41 12.90 -5.08
C ALA A 459 10.64 11.76 -6.06
N MET A 460 9.90 11.76 -7.15
CA MET A 460 10.25 11.03 -8.34
C MET A 460 11.26 11.87 -9.14
N ASN A 461 12.53 11.48 -9.14
CA ASN A 461 13.53 12.04 -10.04
C ASN A 461 13.40 11.42 -11.43
N ILE A 462 13.55 12.21 -12.46
CA ILE A 462 13.42 11.79 -13.85
C ILE A 462 14.79 11.91 -14.50
N ILE A 463 15.25 10.80 -15.07
CA ILE A 463 16.60 10.67 -15.60
C ILE A 463 16.50 10.32 -17.09
N ASP A 464 17.19 11.09 -17.94
CA ASP A 464 17.39 10.79 -19.35
C ASP A 464 18.54 9.82 -19.51
N MET A 465 18.25 8.65 -20.07
CA MET A 465 19.14 7.54 -20.33
C MET A 465 19.40 7.33 -21.83
N SER A 466 19.13 8.32 -22.67
CA SER A 466 19.44 8.27 -24.12
C SER A 466 20.93 8.02 -24.41
N ASP A 467 21.79 8.39 -23.46
CA ASP A 467 23.19 7.94 -23.36
C ASP A 467 23.42 7.33 -21.98
N PRO A 468 23.31 5.99 -21.82
CA PRO A 468 23.44 5.34 -20.53
C PRO A 468 24.83 5.50 -19.89
N ALA A 469 25.87 5.77 -20.69
CA ALA A 469 27.20 6.08 -20.17
C ALA A 469 27.30 7.49 -19.57
N ASN A 470 26.29 8.34 -19.81
CA ASN A 470 26.29 9.73 -19.34
C ASN A 470 24.85 10.16 -18.95
N PRO A 471 24.21 9.53 -17.95
CA PRO A 471 22.85 9.81 -17.54
C PRO A 471 22.69 11.26 -17.10
N GLN A 472 21.54 11.89 -17.43
CA GLN A 472 21.28 13.29 -17.15
C GLN A 472 19.96 13.48 -16.40
N HIS A 473 19.88 14.48 -15.51
CA HIS A 473 18.62 14.90 -14.97
C HIS A 473 17.71 15.49 -16.07
N ALA A 474 16.49 14.96 -16.16
CA ALA A 474 15.47 15.42 -17.12
C ALA A 474 14.29 16.13 -16.43
N GLY A 475 14.06 15.86 -15.16
CA GLY A 475 12.96 16.46 -14.40
C GLY A 475 12.85 15.95 -12.98
N ARG A 476 11.81 16.43 -12.28
CA ARG A 476 11.46 16.02 -10.94
C ARG A 476 9.98 16.27 -10.67
N TRP A 477 9.32 15.34 -10.02
CA TRP A 477 7.95 15.52 -9.60
C TRP A 477 7.77 15.19 -8.11
N GLU A 478 6.92 15.95 -7.42
CA GLU A 478 6.57 15.76 -6.00
C GLU A 478 5.07 15.95 -5.81
N LEU A 479 4.43 15.12 -5.01
CA LEU A 479 3.01 15.24 -4.69
C LEU A 479 2.70 16.58 -4.02
N ARG A 480 3.53 16.99 -3.07
CA ARG A 480 3.44 18.27 -2.36
C ARG A 480 4.84 18.85 -2.17
N PRO A 481 5.27 19.76 -3.06
CA PRO A 481 6.59 20.34 -3.01
C PRO A 481 6.88 21.02 -1.67
N GLY A 482 8.01 20.66 -1.04
CA GLY A 482 8.47 21.22 0.21
C GLY A 482 7.95 20.53 1.47
N GLU A 483 7.07 19.54 1.39
CA GLU A 483 6.70 18.66 2.49
C GLU A 483 7.73 17.52 2.61
N THR A 484 8.29 17.32 3.80
CA THR A 484 9.41 16.38 4.00
C THR A 484 9.01 14.98 4.43
N ASN A 485 7.70 14.70 4.61
CA ASN A 485 7.21 13.43 5.16
C ASN A 485 6.21 12.72 4.26
N LYS A 486 6.44 12.75 2.98
CA LYS A 486 5.64 12.03 1.99
C LYS A 486 6.53 11.01 1.31
N SER A 487 6.57 9.82 1.85
CA SER A 487 7.42 8.75 1.32
C SER A 487 6.84 8.20 0.03
N LEU A 488 7.32 8.69 -1.10
CA LEU A 488 7.19 7.95 -2.35
C LEU A 488 8.04 6.68 -2.19
N HIS A 489 7.46 5.51 -2.43
CA HIS A 489 8.15 4.24 -2.23
C HIS A 489 8.44 3.53 -3.54
N ASP A 490 7.49 3.52 -4.48
CA ASP A 490 7.67 2.84 -5.77
C ASP A 490 6.96 3.57 -6.90
N VAL A 491 7.30 3.26 -8.13
CA VAL A 491 6.70 3.77 -9.34
C VAL A 491 6.59 2.71 -10.42
N TRP A 492 5.41 2.58 -10.99
CA TRP A 492 5.14 1.82 -12.21
C TRP A 492 4.68 2.77 -13.31
N ALA A 493 5.14 2.63 -14.54
CA ALA A 493 4.67 3.44 -15.66
C ALA A 493 4.34 2.59 -16.87
N GLU A 494 3.17 2.84 -17.45
CA GLU A 494 2.65 2.12 -18.62
C GLU A 494 1.62 2.96 -19.37
N ASN A 495 1.61 2.87 -20.69
CA ASN A 495 0.59 3.49 -21.57
C ASN A 495 0.42 5.00 -21.34
N GLY A 496 1.52 5.70 -21.01
CA GLY A 496 1.53 7.15 -20.79
C GLY A 496 1.02 7.59 -19.42
N TYR A 497 0.77 6.67 -18.50
CA TYR A 497 0.49 6.96 -17.09
C TYR A 497 1.59 6.42 -16.20
N ALA A 498 1.85 7.11 -15.08
CA ALA A 498 2.66 6.62 -13.98
C ALA A 498 1.78 6.46 -12.73
N TYR A 499 1.97 5.34 -12.05
CA TYR A 499 1.27 4.93 -10.84
C TYR A 499 2.28 4.93 -9.70
N LEU A 500 2.15 5.88 -8.80
CA LEU A 500 3.10 6.14 -7.73
C LEU A 500 2.54 5.61 -6.41
N SER A 501 3.35 4.80 -5.72
CA SER A 501 3.04 4.27 -4.39
C SER A 501 3.54 5.25 -3.33
N TYR A 502 2.64 6.09 -2.81
CA TYR A 502 2.94 6.98 -1.71
C TYR A 502 2.49 6.33 -0.39
N TRP A 503 3.42 6.04 0.47
CA TRP A 503 3.29 5.27 1.71
C TRP A 503 1.99 5.53 2.49
N ASP A 504 1.75 6.78 2.89
CA ASP A 504 0.57 7.17 3.67
C ASP A 504 -0.54 7.81 2.82
N ASP A 505 -0.23 8.23 1.59
CA ASP A 505 -1.18 8.91 0.71
C ASP A 505 -1.88 7.97 -0.28
N GLY A 506 -1.41 6.71 -0.37
CA GLY A 506 -1.99 5.71 -1.27
C GLY A 506 -1.45 5.79 -2.69
N LEU A 507 -2.32 5.53 -3.66
CA LEU A 507 -2.00 5.60 -5.08
C LEU A 507 -2.11 7.03 -5.59
N VAL A 508 -1.08 7.47 -6.33
CA VAL A 508 -1.11 8.73 -7.12
C VAL A 508 -0.93 8.40 -8.59
N ILE A 509 -1.78 8.95 -9.45
CA ILE A 509 -1.75 8.72 -10.90
C ILE A 509 -1.30 10.01 -11.59
N LEU A 510 -0.31 9.89 -12.48
CA LEU A 510 0.21 10.98 -13.28
C LEU A 510 0.03 10.70 -14.79
N ASP A 511 -0.28 11.74 -15.56
CA ASP A 511 -0.10 11.73 -17.01
C ASP A 511 1.39 11.97 -17.33
N VAL A 512 2.01 11.00 -17.99
CA VAL A 512 3.41 11.04 -18.43
C VAL A 512 3.52 10.87 -19.96
N GLY A 513 2.41 11.16 -20.68
CA GLY A 513 2.34 11.05 -22.13
C GLY A 513 1.03 10.45 -22.65
N ALA A 514 0.04 10.19 -21.79
CA ALA A 514 -1.30 9.76 -22.20
C ALA A 514 -2.08 10.88 -22.91
N GLY A 515 -1.70 12.13 -22.65
CA GLY A 515 -2.31 13.31 -23.27
C GLY A 515 -3.61 13.77 -22.63
N SER A 516 -4.03 13.16 -21.51
CA SER A 516 -5.27 13.52 -20.81
C SER A 516 -5.13 14.86 -20.07
N HIS A 517 -3.95 15.14 -19.48
CA HIS A 517 -3.65 16.33 -18.69
C HIS A 517 -2.45 17.12 -19.22
N GLY A 518 -1.95 16.76 -20.41
CA GLY A 518 -0.84 17.44 -21.08
C GLY A 518 0.52 17.11 -20.47
N GLY A 519 0.61 16.01 -19.73
CA GLY A 519 1.86 15.50 -19.19
C GLY A 519 2.78 14.94 -20.27
N THR A 520 4.07 14.96 -19.98
CA THR A 520 5.12 14.31 -20.78
C THR A 520 6.00 13.45 -19.89
N PRO A 521 6.82 12.55 -20.44
CA PRO A 521 7.72 11.73 -19.62
C PRO A 521 8.65 12.53 -18.71
N THR A 522 9.03 13.76 -19.12
CA THR A 522 9.92 14.64 -18.37
C THR A 522 9.21 15.74 -17.57
N GLU A 523 7.92 15.98 -17.86
CA GLU A 523 7.07 16.97 -17.19
C GLU A 523 5.72 16.32 -16.83
N PRO A 524 5.68 15.38 -15.88
CA PRO A 524 4.44 14.71 -15.46
C PRO A 524 3.39 15.66 -14.92
N GLN A 525 2.11 15.37 -15.19
CA GLN A 525 0.98 16.12 -14.65
C GLN A 525 0.10 15.24 -13.77
N PHE A 526 -0.35 15.79 -12.65
CA PHE A 526 -1.26 15.08 -11.73
C PHE A 526 -2.60 14.81 -12.41
N VAL A 527 -3.10 13.59 -12.26
CA VAL A 527 -4.42 13.16 -12.73
C VAL A 527 -5.35 13.00 -11.53
N SER A 528 -5.03 12.06 -10.66
CA SER A 528 -5.88 11.72 -9.51
C SER A 528 -5.08 11.02 -8.41
N SER A 529 -5.73 10.79 -7.27
CA SER A 529 -5.19 9.96 -6.20
C SER A 529 -6.30 9.27 -5.43
N ILE A 530 -6.00 8.12 -4.83
CA ILE A 530 -6.86 7.44 -3.89
C ILE A 530 -6.05 7.01 -2.67
N SER A 531 -6.54 7.37 -1.49
CA SER A 531 -6.02 6.90 -0.20
C SER A 531 -6.98 5.93 0.46
N TYR A 532 -6.48 5.07 1.31
CA TYR A 532 -7.26 4.08 2.06
C TYR A 532 -6.75 3.97 3.52
N PRO A 533 -7.58 3.43 4.45
CA PRO A 533 -7.35 3.63 5.88
C PRO A 533 -6.07 3.05 6.47
N GLN A 534 -5.43 2.07 5.83
CA GLN A 534 -4.27 1.39 6.40
C GLN A 534 -2.94 2.08 6.07
N GLY A 535 -2.79 2.66 4.88
CA GLY A 535 -1.54 3.25 4.42
C GLY A 535 -0.46 2.20 4.14
N ASN A 536 0.81 2.63 4.09
CA ASN A 536 1.97 1.80 3.74
C ASN A 536 1.93 1.26 2.32
N THR A 537 1.43 2.07 1.37
CA THR A 537 1.42 1.73 -0.06
C THR A 537 2.84 1.56 -0.56
N HIS A 538 3.20 0.31 -0.83
CA HIS A 538 4.55 -0.12 -1.14
C HIS A 538 4.79 -0.23 -2.65
N VAL A 539 3.94 -0.95 -3.34
CA VAL A 539 4.07 -1.27 -4.77
C VAL A 539 2.76 -1.03 -5.50
N ALA A 540 2.85 -0.61 -6.75
CA ALA A 540 1.72 -0.50 -7.68
C ALA A 540 2.05 -1.25 -8.97
N TRP A 541 1.10 -2.05 -9.50
CA TRP A 541 1.24 -2.73 -10.77
C TRP A 541 -0.08 -2.72 -11.53
N ARG A 542 -0.11 -2.14 -12.72
CA ARG A 542 -1.30 -2.13 -13.55
C ARG A 542 -1.43 -3.39 -14.39
N ASN A 543 -2.64 -3.92 -14.45
CA ASN A 543 -3.04 -4.90 -15.47
C ASN A 543 -4.47 -4.61 -15.92
N ARG A 544 -4.68 -4.33 -17.20
CA ARG A 544 -5.97 -3.91 -17.77
C ARG A 544 -6.51 -2.64 -17.06
N ASP A 545 -7.71 -2.73 -16.51
CA ASP A 545 -8.40 -1.64 -15.81
C ASP A 545 -8.16 -1.65 -14.30
N TYR A 546 -7.22 -2.47 -13.80
CA TYR A 546 -6.90 -2.58 -12.39
C TYR A 546 -5.46 -2.21 -12.08
N VAL A 547 -5.27 -1.57 -10.92
CA VAL A 547 -3.96 -1.44 -10.28
C VAL A 547 -3.97 -2.29 -9.01
N PHE A 548 -2.99 -3.16 -8.88
CA PHE A 548 -2.74 -3.97 -7.69
C PHE A 548 -1.73 -3.24 -6.81
N LEU A 549 -2.16 -2.88 -5.60
CA LEU A 549 -1.32 -2.18 -4.62
C LEU A 549 -1.00 -3.12 -3.46
N GLY A 550 0.27 -3.24 -3.12
CA GLY A 550 0.69 -3.97 -1.92
C GLY A 550 0.89 -3.01 -0.75
N ASP A 551 0.36 -3.36 0.43
CA ASP A 551 0.68 -2.66 1.66
C ASP A 551 1.80 -3.40 2.39
N GLU A 552 2.89 -2.70 2.69
CA GLU A 552 3.97 -3.24 3.49
C GLU A 552 3.70 -3.05 4.99
N ILE A 553 2.86 -3.91 5.56
CA ILE A 553 2.58 -3.96 6.99
C ILE A 553 2.93 -5.36 7.52
N GLY A 554 3.90 -5.42 8.44
CA GLY A 554 4.26 -6.67 9.10
C GLY A 554 3.17 -7.18 10.06
N THR A 555 3.27 -8.44 10.46
CA THR A 555 2.28 -9.13 11.31
C THR A 555 2.38 -8.81 12.81
N ALA A 556 3.29 -7.93 13.22
CA ALA A 556 3.45 -7.53 14.59
C ALA A 556 2.25 -6.75 15.04
N ASP A 557 1.56 -6.82 15.99
CA ASP A 557 0.39 -6.05 16.47
C ASP A 557 -0.96 -6.44 15.87
N GLY A 558 -1.05 -7.55 15.14
CA GLY A 558 -2.32 -8.04 14.58
C GLY A 558 -2.80 -7.26 13.34
N MET A 559 -2.02 -6.27 12.88
CA MET A 559 -2.20 -5.64 11.56
C MET A 559 -1.33 -6.38 10.54
N ARG A 560 -1.79 -6.44 9.31
CA ARG A 560 -1.06 -7.01 8.19
C ARG A 560 -1.41 -6.28 6.91
N GLY A 561 -0.43 -6.13 6.03
CA GLY A 561 -0.66 -5.62 4.70
C GLY A 561 -1.31 -6.67 3.80
N PHE A 562 -2.08 -6.22 2.84
CA PHE A 562 -2.73 -7.05 1.83
C PHE A 562 -2.64 -6.38 0.45
N ILE A 563 -3.15 -7.03 -0.57
CA ILE A 563 -3.24 -6.42 -1.90
C ILE A 563 -4.58 -5.76 -2.05
N HIS A 564 -4.59 -4.47 -2.32
CA HIS A 564 -5.75 -3.71 -2.80
C HIS A 564 -5.88 -3.84 -4.31
N VAL A 565 -7.10 -3.88 -4.81
CA VAL A 565 -7.39 -3.85 -6.25
C VAL A 565 -8.18 -2.58 -6.53
N ILE A 566 -7.52 -1.66 -7.22
CA ILE A 566 -8.09 -0.37 -7.59
C ILE A 566 -8.55 -0.43 -9.05
N ASP A 567 -9.82 -0.18 -9.28
CA ASP A 567 -10.39 0.02 -10.63
C ASP A 567 -9.97 1.40 -11.15
N VAL A 568 -9.24 1.42 -12.23
CA VAL A 568 -8.75 2.61 -12.93
C VAL A 568 -9.27 2.67 -14.38
N SER A 569 -10.41 2.03 -14.66
CA SER A 569 -11.12 2.17 -15.94
C SER A 569 -11.44 3.64 -16.24
N ASP A 570 -11.71 4.39 -15.18
CA ASP A 570 -11.70 5.86 -15.15
C ASP A 570 -10.52 6.31 -14.28
N VAL A 571 -9.42 6.71 -14.89
CA VAL A 571 -8.21 7.14 -14.19
C VAL A 571 -8.40 8.42 -13.36
N GLU A 572 -9.45 9.21 -13.64
CA GLU A 572 -9.77 10.42 -12.88
C GLU A 572 -10.54 10.10 -11.59
N ASN A 573 -11.22 8.95 -11.53
CA ASN A 573 -12.03 8.51 -10.40
C ASN A 573 -11.68 7.06 -9.98
N PRO A 574 -10.45 6.79 -9.55
CA PRO A 574 -10.02 5.45 -9.12
C PRO A 574 -10.83 4.97 -7.91
N ARG A 575 -11.16 3.66 -7.86
CA ARG A 575 -11.97 3.08 -6.80
C ARG A 575 -11.40 1.74 -6.34
N GLU A 576 -11.32 1.52 -5.03
CA GLU A 576 -11.07 0.18 -4.50
C GLU A 576 -12.29 -0.71 -4.72
N VAL A 577 -12.10 -1.85 -5.39
CA VAL A 577 -13.18 -2.77 -5.77
C VAL A 577 -13.01 -4.17 -5.21
N ALA A 578 -11.78 -4.56 -4.94
CA ALA A 578 -11.47 -5.87 -4.39
C ALA A 578 -10.17 -5.83 -3.56
N LYS A 579 -9.90 -6.92 -2.87
CA LYS A 579 -8.64 -7.14 -2.14
C LYS A 579 -8.24 -8.61 -2.15
N TYR A 580 -6.96 -8.88 -1.91
CA TYR A 580 -6.47 -10.21 -1.55
C TYR A 580 -5.84 -10.14 -0.17
N ASP A 581 -6.55 -10.61 0.85
CA ASP A 581 -6.20 -10.48 2.27
C ASP A 581 -5.82 -11.84 2.87
N LEU A 582 -4.52 -12.17 2.87
CA LEU A 582 -4.01 -13.38 3.47
C LEU A 582 -3.90 -13.24 4.99
N PRO A 583 -4.61 -14.04 5.81
CA PRO A 583 -4.69 -13.83 7.27
C PRO A 583 -3.38 -13.97 8.05
N GLU A 584 -2.34 -14.57 7.48
CA GLU A 584 -1.16 -15.02 8.23
C GLU A 584 0.15 -14.30 7.90
N ALA A 585 0.16 -13.39 6.93
CA ALA A 585 1.37 -12.69 6.48
C ALA A 585 1.05 -11.33 5.87
N GLY A 586 2.07 -10.48 5.66
CA GLY A 586 1.98 -9.19 4.98
C GLY A 586 2.44 -9.26 3.52
N ALA A 587 1.84 -8.44 2.65
CA ALA A 587 2.21 -8.33 1.24
C ALA A 587 3.50 -7.54 1.05
N HIS A 588 4.17 -7.77 -0.08
CA HIS A 588 5.32 -7.00 -0.56
C HIS A 588 5.20 -6.80 -2.07
N ASN A 589 6.20 -7.19 -2.88
CA ASN A 589 6.20 -6.96 -4.32
C ASN A 589 5.25 -7.88 -5.08
N VAL A 590 4.76 -7.38 -6.23
CA VAL A 590 3.83 -8.09 -7.11
C VAL A 590 4.38 -8.15 -8.54
N TRP A 591 3.92 -9.16 -9.28
CA TRP A 591 4.08 -9.31 -10.73
C TRP A 591 2.76 -9.78 -11.31
N VAL A 592 2.30 -9.17 -12.38
CA VAL A 592 1.06 -9.60 -13.04
C VAL A 592 1.33 -9.91 -14.50
N GLU A 593 0.91 -11.09 -14.94
CA GLU A 593 1.02 -11.54 -16.33
C GLU A 593 -0.13 -12.46 -16.67
N ASP A 594 -0.75 -12.29 -17.85
CA ASP A 594 -1.84 -13.16 -18.36
C ASP A 594 -2.99 -13.38 -17.34
N ASP A 595 -3.43 -12.31 -16.64
CA ASP A 595 -4.47 -12.37 -15.60
C ASP A 595 -4.12 -13.26 -14.39
N VAL A 596 -2.85 -13.47 -14.15
CA VAL A 596 -2.33 -14.12 -12.94
C VAL A 596 -1.47 -13.13 -12.16
N LEU A 597 -1.81 -12.95 -10.90
CA LEU A 597 -1.07 -12.13 -9.95
C LEU A 597 -0.15 -13.03 -9.12
N TYR A 598 1.13 -12.74 -9.16
CA TYR A 598 2.18 -13.36 -8.37
C TYR A 598 2.61 -12.38 -7.28
N ILE A 599 2.55 -12.79 -6.02
CA ILE A 599 2.80 -11.91 -4.88
C ILE A 599 3.93 -12.50 -4.03
N ALA A 600 4.98 -11.74 -3.82
CA ALA A 600 5.90 -12.00 -2.74
C ALA A 600 5.22 -11.56 -1.43
N TYR A 601 4.97 -12.50 -0.53
CA TYR A 601 4.11 -12.30 0.64
C TYR A 601 4.85 -12.59 1.95
N TYR A 602 6.06 -12.06 2.09
CA TYR A 602 6.94 -12.25 3.24
C TYR A 602 6.91 -13.70 3.78
N GLN A 603 6.47 -13.90 5.04
CA GLN A 603 6.39 -15.22 5.70
C GLN A 603 5.37 -16.14 5.03
N GLY A 604 4.45 -15.60 4.24
CA GLY A 604 3.52 -16.34 3.40
C GLY A 604 4.20 -17.04 2.21
N GLY A 605 5.44 -16.66 1.88
CA GLY A 605 6.13 -17.10 0.67
C GLY A 605 5.57 -16.42 -0.59
N VAL A 606 5.58 -17.12 -1.73
CA VAL A 606 4.95 -16.60 -2.95
C VAL A 606 3.53 -17.13 -3.09
N ARG A 607 2.59 -16.24 -3.50
CA ARG A 607 1.18 -16.54 -3.77
C ARG A 607 0.87 -16.33 -5.23
N ILE A 608 0.02 -17.18 -5.80
CA ILE A 608 -0.39 -17.15 -7.21
C ILE A 608 -1.91 -17.05 -7.23
N VAL A 609 -2.45 -15.98 -7.80
CA VAL A 609 -3.86 -15.62 -7.69
C VAL A 609 -4.47 -15.36 -9.07
N ASP A 610 -5.66 -15.93 -9.33
CA ASP A 610 -6.47 -15.67 -10.52
C ASP A 610 -7.10 -14.27 -10.41
N VAL A 611 -6.70 -13.37 -11.28
CA VAL A 611 -7.24 -12.01 -11.39
C VAL A 611 -7.97 -11.78 -12.71
N SER A 612 -8.43 -12.85 -13.34
CA SER A 612 -9.22 -12.80 -14.56
C SER A 612 -10.65 -12.28 -14.31
N GLY A 613 -11.24 -11.71 -15.34
CA GLY A 613 -12.63 -11.20 -15.32
C GLY A 613 -12.79 -9.93 -14.49
N THR A 614 -14.04 -9.65 -14.08
CA THR A 614 -14.36 -8.55 -13.18
C THR A 614 -14.03 -8.94 -11.74
N LEU A 615 -13.36 -8.03 -11.01
CA LEU A 615 -12.91 -8.26 -9.64
C LEU A 615 -13.79 -7.48 -8.65
N ARG A 616 -14.24 -8.18 -7.59
CA ARG A 616 -15.04 -7.60 -6.48
C ARG A 616 -14.78 -8.39 -5.19
N GLY A 617 -14.77 -7.70 -4.05
CA GLY A 617 -14.71 -8.32 -2.72
C GLY A 617 -13.35 -8.94 -2.39
N ASP A 618 -13.34 -10.00 -1.59
CA ASP A 618 -12.09 -10.62 -1.11
C ASP A 618 -11.70 -11.85 -1.93
N LEU A 619 -10.67 -11.68 -2.78
CA LEU A 619 -10.19 -12.71 -3.70
C LEU A 619 -9.67 -13.97 -2.99
N TYR A 620 -9.08 -13.80 -1.78
CA TYR A 620 -8.63 -14.95 -0.99
C TYR A 620 -9.82 -15.79 -0.50
N ARG A 621 -10.83 -15.15 0.07
CA ARG A 621 -12.05 -15.82 0.56
C ARG A 621 -12.87 -16.46 -0.56
N GLN A 622 -12.81 -15.90 -1.74
CA GLN A 622 -13.43 -16.44 -2.96
C GLN A 622 -12.73 -17.69 -3.51
N GLY A 623 -11.57 -18.07 -2.94
CA GLY A 623 -10.80 -19.21 -3.44
C GLY A 623 -10.13 -18.98 -4.78
N ARG A 624 -9.75 -17.72 -5.10
CA ARG A 624 -9.03 -17.38 -6.34
C ARG A 624 -7.54 -17.71 -6.26
N GLU A 625 -7.02 -18.19 -5.12
CA GLU A 625 -5.65 -18.68 -5.02
C GLU A 625 -5.45 -19.94 -5.89
N LEU A 626 -4.56 -19.85 -6.87
CA LEU A 626 -4.20 -20.94 -7.78
C LEU A 626 -3.13 -21.85 -7.20
N GLY A 627 -2.28 -21.32 -6.31
CA GLY A 627 -1.20 -22.04 -5.66
C GLY A 627 -0.34 -21.15 -4.80
N PHE A 628 0.50 -21.77 -3.98
CA PHE A 628 1.49 -21.05 -3.18
C PHE A 628 2.71 -21.90 -2.93
N PHE A 629 3.84 -21.24 -2.65
CA PHE A 629 5.07 -21.88 -2.24
C PHE A 629 5.76 -21.07 -1.13
N ARG A 630 6.18 -21.75 -0.05
CA ARG A 630 6.93 -21.11 1.05
C ARG A 630 8.41 -21.34 0.85
N THR A 631 9.18 -20.27 0.72
CA THR A 631 10.63 -20.23 0.48
C THR A 631 11.44 -20.57 1.73
N ARG A 632 11.23 -21.75 2.31
CA ARG A 632 11.85 -22.18 3.57
C ARG A 632 13.15 -22.93 3.32
N ALA A 633 14.27 -22.27 3.55
CA ALA A 633 15.59 -22.89 3.42
C ALA A 633 15.90 -23.88 4.56
N ALA A 634 16.64 -24.94 4.25
CA ALA A 634 17.20 -25.82 5.25
C ALA A 634 18.29 -25.12 6.07
N GLU A 635 18.69 -25.73 7.20
CA GLU A 635 19.80 -25.23 8.02
C GLU A 635 21.09 -25.07 7.20
N GLY A 636 21.72 -23.90 7.30
CA GLY A 636 22.94 -23.54 6.57
C GLY A 636 22.71 -23.11 5.12
N GLN A 637 21.48 -23.08 4.62
CA GLN A 637 21.14 -22.64 3.26
C GLN A 637 20.53 -21.22 3.21
N GLY A 638 20.47 -20.53 4.33
CA GLY A 638 19.96 -19.17 4.46
C GLY A 638 20.41 -18.55 5.78
N LEU A 639 20.15 -17.25 5.94
CA LEU A 639 20.38 -16.52 7.19
C LEU A 639 19.50 -17.04 8.32
N GLN A 640 18.30 -17.54 7.99
CA GLN A 640 17.36 -18.17 8.90
C GLN A 640 16.84 -19.49 8.33
N ALA A 641 17.03 -20.56 9.08
CA ALA A 641 16.46 -21.85 8.72
C ALA A 641 14.94 -21.88 8.92
N ASN A 642 14.23 -22.54 7.99
CA ASN A 642 12.77 -22.76 8.04
C ASN A 642 11.91 -21.47 8.10
N SER A 643 12.48 -20.33 7.74
CA SER A 643 11.77 -19.04 7.63
C SER A 643 11.63 -18.67 6.16
N ALA A 644 10.42 -18.33 5.74
CA ALA A 644 10.18 -17.67 4.46
C ALA A 644 10.20 -16.16 4.67
N ASN A 645 10.75 -15.43 3.72
CA ASN A 645 10.70 -13.97 3.67
C ASN A 645 10.79 -13.51 2.21
N ALA A 646 9.77 -13.91 1.41
CA ALA A 646 9.72 -13.61 -0.01
C ALA A 646 9.62 -12.10 -0.24
N TRP A 647 10.53 -11.56 -1.06
CA TRP A 647 10.69 -10.13 -1.31
C TRP A 647 10.20 -9.71 -2.69
N GLY A 648 10.70 -10.34 -3.75
CA GLY A 648 10.29 -10.13 -5.12
C GLY A 648 9.91 -11.44 -5.81
N ALA A 649 9.04 -11.36 -6.83
CA ALA A 649 8.63 -12.49 -7.63
C ALA A 649 8.46 -12.06 -9.08
N GLN A 650 9.01 -12.81 -10.03
CA GLN A 650 8.90 -12.54 -11.47
C GLN A 650 8.69 -13.84 -12.24
N LEU A 651 7.64 -13.88 -13.08
CA LEU A 651 7.45 -14.95 -14.04
C LEU A 651 8.38 -14.75 -15.23
N PHE A 652 9.11 -15.78 -15.62
CA PHE A 652 9.98 -15.74 -16.80
C PHE A 652 10.05 -17.12 -17.44
N LYS A 653 9.74 -17.21 -18.75
CA LYS A 653 9.74 -18.47 -19.53
C LYS A 653 9.08 -19.64 -18.82
N GLY A 654 7.93 -19.39 -18.14
CA GLY A 654 7.12 -20.40 -17.48
C GLY A 654 7.65 -20.91 -16.12
N HIS A 655 8.68 -20.26 -15.57
CA HIS A 655 9.16 -20.45 -14.21
C HIS A 655 8.97 -19.17 -13.41
N LEU A 656 8.63 -19.30 -12.13
CA LEU A 656 8.53 -18.18 -11.21
C LEU A 656 9.82 -18.10 -10.41
N PHE A 657 10.55 -17.02 -10.60
CA PHE A 657 11.75 -16.69 -9.86
C PHE A 657 11.37 -15.83 -8.66
N VAL A 658 11.88 -16.17 -7.50
CA VAL A 658 11.56 -15.49 -6.25
C VAL A 658 12.84 -15.15 -5.51
N SER A 659 13.05 -13.88 -5.19
CA SER A 659 14.06 -13.48 -4.21
C SER A 659 13.47 -13.62 -2.81
N ASP A 660 14.21 -14.25 -1.91
CA ASP A 660 13.84 -14.35 -0.51
C ASP A 660 14.94 -13.69 0.32
N MET A 661 14.57 -12.70 1.11
CA MET A 661 15.50 -11.88 1.89
C MET A 661 16.44 -12.73 2.75
N THR A 662 15.97 -13.85 3.26
CA THR A 662 16.73 -14.69 4.20
C THR A 662 17.46 -15.85 3.55
N SER A 663 17.15 -16.18 2.30
CA SER A 663 17.66 -17.44 1.72
C SER A 663 18.06 -17.41 0.25
N GLY A 664 17.98 -16.27 -0.45
CA GLY A 664 18.50 -16.11 -1.80
C GLY A 664 17.46 -16.34 -2.91
N LEU A 665 17.90 -16.94 -4.03
CA LEU A 665 17.08 -17.12 -5.23
C LEU A 665 16.36 -18.46 -5.25
N TRP A 666 15.04 -18.46 -5.40
CA TRP A 666 14.23 -19.66 -5.59
C TRP A 666 13.66 -19.70 -7.00
N VAL A 667 13.57 -20.88 -7.55
CA VAL A 667 12.89 -21.16 -8.83
C VAL A 667 11.79 -22.17 -8.55
N VAL A 668 10.56 -21.79 -8.86
CA VAL A 668 9.40 -22.65 -8.65
C VAL A 668 8.54 -22.71 -9.92
N LYS A 669 7.71 -23.73 -10.02
CA LYS A 669 6.83 -23.91 -11.18
C LYS A 669 5.42 -24.25 -10.72
N HIS A 670 4.46 -23.52 -11.23
CA HIS A 670 3.04 -23.82 -11.06
C HIS A 670 2.59 -24.86 -12.08
N ALA A 671 1.88 -25.88 -11.64
CA ALA A 671 1.47 -26.99 -12.52
C ALA A 671 0.45 -26.59 -13.60
N GLN A 672 -0.31 -25.51 -13.36
CA GLN A 672 -1.24 -24.90 -14.32
C GLN A 672 -0.96 -23.40 -14.42
N PRO A 673 -0.12 -22.95 -15.36
CA PRO A 673 0.33 -21.56 -15.42
C PRO A 673 -0.73 -20.56 -15.88
N ARG A 674 -1.94 -20.99 -16.25
CA ARG A 674 -3.01 -20.10 -16.74
C ARG A 674 -4.37 -20.48 -16.19
N PRO A 675 -5.21 -19.49 -15.82
CA PRO A 675 -6.63 -19.72 -15.60
C PRO A 675 -7.26 -20.28 -16.88
N ILE A 676 -8.11 -21.29 -16.74
CA ILE A 676 -8.89 -21.77 -17.87
C ILE A 676 -9.98 -20.72 -18.11
N THR A 677 -9.76 -19.85 -19.09
CA THR A 677 -10.83 -18.98 -19.62
C THR A 677 -11.82 -19.87 -20.39
N PHE A 678 -13.05 -19.94 -19.92
CA PHE A 678 -14.16 -20.53 -20.62
C PHE A 678 -14.92 -19.49 -21.45
#